data_2b6cde26fd8d9f5a1be829715f7a4947
#
_entry.id   2b6cde26fd8d9f5a1be829715f7a4947
#
_cell.length_a   1.000
_cell.length_b   1.000
_cell.length_c   1.000
_cell.angle_alpha   90.00
_cell.angle_beta   90.00
_cell.angle_gamma   90.00
#
_symmetry.space_group_name_H-M   'P 1'
#
loop_
_entity.id
_entity.type
_entity.pdbx_description
1 polymer ?
#
loop_
_entity_poly.entity_id
_entity_poly.type
_entity_poly.pdbx_seq_one_letter_code
_entity_poly.pdbx_strand_id
1 'polypeptide(L)'
;MTLDELKIGESATVTYVGGSGSLRQHFLDMGLIPGSVVTLEKFAPMGDPMELRIHGYELTLRIDDAKKIGIDMTTKGVEDHTPIPPIKHHIHPGLGEGGKYHDKETEHPLSEGTQITFALAGNQNCGKTTLFNQLTGSNQHVGNFPGVTVDRKSGSIKGHPETLVTDLPGIYSLSPYTSEELVSRQYILDEKPKGIINIVDATNIERNLYLTMQLMELDVPMVLALNMMDEVRGNGGYVHLNKMEELLGIPVVPISAAKNEGIDELVNHAIHVAKYQEAPLRQDFCDENDQGGAVHRCLHAIMHLIEDHAKRAGIPARFAANKLVEGDTRVEAALDLDTNEKEMIEHIISQMEEERGLDRTAAIADMRFTFINKLVKETVVKPHESKERERSRKIDEVLTGKYTGFPAFIIIMALVFFLTFNVFGAWGQSLMEMGVDALTKVVDKGLTAWNINPVLHSLVIDGVFQGVGSIISFLPIIVILFFFLSLLEDTGYMARVAFVSDKLLRKIGLSGRSIVPMLIGFGCSVPSVMASRTLPSERDRKMTIMLTPFMSCTAKLPIYAFFAAAFFPKQAGLVMVGLYIFGIVMGIITALISKRFLFKGEAVPFVMELPNYRMPSAKTTFQLLWEKAKDFLQRAFGIIFIASIVIWFLQSFNLRLDLVTNSQDSILAMVAGFIAPIFKPLGFGDWRISTSLIAGFMAKESVVSTLSVLFKGTESLMTILTPLGALSLLIFCLLYTPCVAAIASIKRELGGPWAMKIVVFQCVIAWICAFIVHTIGLLFI
;
A
#
# COMPACT_ATOMS: atom_id res chain seq x y z
N MET A 1 32.77 -4.95 -15.34
CA MET A 1 32.33 -3.81 -14.48
C MET A 1 30.95 -4.12 -13.94
N THR A 2 30.63 -3.73 -12.72
CA THR A 2 29.28 -3.93 -12.17
C THR A 2 28.51 -2.61 -12.11
N LEU A 3 27.19 -2.69 -12.09
CA LEU A 3 26.32 -1.52 -12.23
C LEU A 3 26.50 -0.49 -11.11
N ASP A 4 26.94 -0.91 -9.92
CA ASP A 4 27.24 -0.01 -8.78
C ASP A 4 28.49 0.86 -8.99
N GLU A 5 29.34 0.52 -9.95
CA GLU A 5 30.54 1.30 -10.29
C GLU A 5 30.26 2.44 -11.29
N LEU A 6 29.03 2.52 -11.85
CA LEU A 6 28.64 3.56 -12.80
C LEU A 6 28.55 4.92 -12.11
N LYS A 7 28.99 5.99 -12.78
CA LYS A 7 28.91 7.35 -12.24
C LYS A 7 27.64 8.07 -12.71
N ILE A 8 27.22 9.05 -11.96
CA ILE A 8 26.06 9.87 -12.28
C ILE A 8 26.21 10.49 -13.68
N GLY A 9 25.20 10.28 -14.53
CA GLY A 9 25.16 10.74 -15.93
C GLY A 9 25.86 9.79 -16.92
N GLU A 10 26.55 8.74 -16.47
CA GLU A 10 27.14 7.73 -17.36
C GLU A 10 26.09 6.69 -17.79
N SER A 11 26.24 6.19 -19.03
CA SER A 11 25.40 5.14 -19.60
C SER A 11 26.25 3.89 -19.87
N ALA A 12 25.66 2.73 -19.66
CA ALA A 12 26.29 1.44 -19.92
C ALA A 12 25.27 0.44 -20.47
N THR A 13 25.76 -0.59 -21.17
CA THR A 13 24.95 -1.72 -21.62
C THR A 13 25.02 -2.84 -20.59
N VAL A 14 23.87 -3.39 -20.20
CA VAL A 14 23.82 -4.57 -19.34
C VAL A 14 24.33 -5.78 -20.09
N THR A 15 25.30 -6.48 -19.52
CA THR A 15 25.87 -7.72 -20.11
C THR A 15 25.35 -8.97 -19.44
N TYR A 16 25.07 -8.87 -18.12
CA TYR A 16 24.65 -10.02 -17.33
C TYR A 16 23.81 -9.55 -16.13
N VAL A 17 22.74 -10.29 -15.83
CA VAL A 17 21.89 -10.07 -14.65
C VAL A 17 22.04 -11.26 -13.71
N GLY A 18 22.74 -11.07 -12.60
CA GLY A 18 22.99 -12.09 -11.59
C GLY A 18 21.86 -12.22 -10.58
N GLY A 19 22.05 -13.12 -9.64
CA GLY A 19 21.06 -13.51 -8.66
C GLY A 19 20.34 -14.79 -9.05
N SER A 20 19.34 -15.19 -8.27
CA SER A 20 18.56 -16.42 -8.52
C SER A 20 17.12 -16.23 -8.06
N GLY A 21 16.22 -17.06 -8.58
CA GLY A 21 14.82 -17.09 -8.18
C GLY A 21 14.02 -15.85 -8.55
N SER A 22 12.96 -15.58 -7.81
CA SER A 22 11.98 -14.55 -8.09
C SER A 22 12.54 -13.11 -8.15
N LEU A 23 13.63 -12.83 -7.42
CA LEU A 23 14.25 -11.50 -7.47
C LEU A 23 14.90 -11.22 -8.82
N ARG A 24 15.64 -12.19 -9.35
CA ARG A 24 16.25 -12.06 -10.66
C ARG A 24 15.21 -11.94 -11.77
N GLN A 25 14.15 -12.76 -11.68
CA GLN A 25 13.02 -12.65 -12.60
C GLN A 25 12.41 -11.24 -12.55
N HIS A 26 12.25 -10.67 -11.34
CA HIS A 26 11.73 -9.33 -11.19
C HIS A 26 12.61 -8.25 -11.85
N PHE A 27 13.94 -8.37 -11.81
CA PHE A 27 14.84 -7.46 -12.54
C PHE A 27 14.64 -7.55 -14.05
N LEU A 28 14.52 -8.77 -14.57
CA LEU A 28 14.27 -9.02 -16.00
C LEU A 28 12.90 -8.47 -16.42
N ASP A 29 11.85 -8.71 -15.63
CA ASP A 29 10.51 -8.20 -15.86
C ASP A 29 10.48 -6.65 -15.81
N MET A 30 11.40 -6.03 -15.05
CA MET A 30 11.63 -4.58 -15.02
C MET A 30 12.52 -4.08 -16.16
N GLY A 31 12.86 -4.91 -17.14
CA GLY A 31 13.62 -4.52 -18.33
C GLY A 31 15.13 -4.45 -18.14
N LEU A 32 15.68 -4.85 -16.99
CA LEU A 32 17.11 -5.06 -16.82
C LEU A 32 17.50 -6.38 -17.51
N ILE A 33 17.64 -6.33 -18.82
CA ILE A 33 18.00 -7.50 -19.65
C ILE A 33 19.37 -7.30 -20.29
N PRO A 34 20.10 -8.37 -20.58
CA PRO A 34 21.34 -8.27 -21.36
C PRO A 34 21.09 -7.55 -22.69
N GLY A 35 21.90 -6.55 -23.01
CA GLY A 35 21.74 -5.68 -24.18
C GLY A 35 21.00 -4.37 -23.92
N SER A 36 20.26 -4.22 -22.80
CA SER A 36 19.58 -2.96 -22.46
C SER A 36 20.59 -1.89 -22.04
N VAL A 37 20.30 -0.63 -22.41
CA VAL A 37 21.11 0.53 -22.03
C VAL A 37 20.52 1.14 -20.75
N VAL A 38 21.36 1.30 -19.74
CA VAL A 38 21.01 1.92 -18.46
C VAL A 38 21.84 3.16 -18.24
N THR A 39 21.22 4.23 -17.69
CA THR A 39 21.90 5.46 -17.31
C THR A 39 21.70 5.71 -15.83
N LEU A 40 22.76 6.03 -15.10
CA LEU A 40 22.65 6.40 -13.68
C LEU A 40 22.26 7.87 -13.55
N GLU A 41 21.06 8.14 -13.03
CA GLU A 41 20.57 9.50 -12.83
C GLU A 41 21.06 10.11 -11.51
N LYS A 42 20.87 9.39 -10.40
CA LYS A 42 21.31 9.86 -9.07
C LYS A 42 21.34 8.73 -8.03
N PHE A 43 21.90 9.05 -6.87
CA PHE A 43 21.80 8.23 -5.66
C PHE A 43 20.83 8.88 -4.66
N ALA A 44 20.18 8.07 -3.84
CA ALA A 44 19.46 8.56 -2.66
C ALA A 44 20.41 9.38 -1.74
N PRO A 45 19.89 10.28 -0.91
CA PRO A 45 20.72 11.18 -0.05
C PRO A 45 21.78 10.47 0.77
N MET A 46 21.52 9.23 1.16
CA MET A 46 22.47 8.40 1.94
C MET A 46 23.38 7.54 1.05
N GLY A 47 23.35 7.72 -0.27
CA GLY A 47 24.15 7.00 -1.25
C GLY A 47 23.58 5.61 -1.64
N ASP A 48 22.38 5.23 -1.18
CA ASP A 48 21.70 3.97 -1.49
C ASP A 48 20.21 4.12 -1.13
N PRO A 49 19.28 3.74 -2.03
CA PRO A 49 19.44 3.13 -3.35
C PRO A 49 19.92 4.10 -4.45
N MET A 50 20.23 3.52 -5.63
CA MET A 50 20.53 4.26 -6.86
C MET A 50 19.27 4.35 -7.73
N GLU A 51 19.17 5.42 -8.53
CA GLU A 51 18.11 5.64 -9.51
C GLU A 51 18.68 5.56 -10.91
N LEU A 52 18.13 4.67 -11.70
CA LEU A 52 18.54 4.36 -13.06
C LEU A 52 17.46 4.76 -14.05
N ARG A 53 17.85 5.20 -15.22
CA ARG A 53 16.98 5.31 -16.37
C ARG A 53 17.17 4.13 -17.31
N ILE A 54 16.07 3.47 -17.66
CA ILE A 54 16.01 2.33 -18.57
C ILE A 54 14.73 2.38 -19.37
N HIS A 55 14.75 2.09 -20.67
CA HIS A 55 13.58 2.11 -21.56
C HIS A 55 12.67 3.36 -21.39
N GLY A 56 13.26 4.53 -21.08
CA GLY A 56 12.51 5.78 -20.92
C GLY A 56 11.84 6.01 -19.56
N TYR A 57 11.96 5.12 -18.57
CA TYR A 57 11.42 5.31 -17.22
C TYR A 57 12.52 5.24 -16.14
N GLU A 58 12.18 5.66 -14.92
CA GLU A 58 13.09 5.71 -13.77
C GLU A 58 12.85 4.51 -12.84
N LEU A 59 13.92 3.76 -12.58
CA LEU A 59 13.93 2.58 -11.75
C LEU A 59 14.89 2.76 -10.57
N THR A 60 14.45 2.45 -9.35
CA THR A 60 15.35 2.47 -8.19
C THR A 60 15.86 1.07 -7.88
N LEU A 61 17.16 0.95 -7.59
CA LEU A 61 17.81 -0.32 -7.28
C LEU A 61 18.77 -0.14 -6.10
N ARG A 62 18.84 -1.12 -5.20
CA ARG A 62 19.84 -1.12 -4.13
C ARG A 62 21.22 -1.39 -4.67
N ILE A 63 22.25 -0.81 -4.04
CA ILE A 63 23.65 -1.05 -4.45
C ILE A 63 24.02 -2.52 -4.35
N ASP A 64 23.56 -3.22 -3.32
CA ASP A 64 23.83 -4.65 -3.14
C ASP A 64 23.21 -5.52 -4.26
N ASP A 65 22.13 -5.06 -4.89
CA ASP A 65 21.54 -5.70 -6.06
C ASP A 65 22.25 -5.26 -7.35
N ALA A 66 22.64 -4.01 -7.46
CA ALA A 66 23.42 -3.48 -8.57
C ALA A 66 24.78 -4.19 -8.75
N LYS A 67 25.41 -4.62 -7.66
CA LYS A 67 26.65 -5.46 -7.70
C LYS A 67 26.47 -6.79 -8.39
N LYS A 68 25.25 -7.29 -8.54
CA LYS A 68 24.94 -8.54 -9.21
C LYS A 68 24.74 -8.37 -10.71
N ILE A 69 24.71 -7.13 -11.21
CA ILE A 69 24.44 -6.81 -12.61
C ILE A 69 25.75 -6.39 -13.28
N GLY A 70 26.18 -7.16 -14.27
CA GLY A 70 27.33 -6.85 -15.09
C GLY A 70 26.99 -5.83 -16.17
N ILE A 71 27.91 -4.89 -16.41
CA ILE A 71 27.76 -3.86 -17.44
C ILE A 71 29.02 -3.68 -18.26
N ASP A 72 28.86 -3.16 -19.48
CA ASP A 72 29.95 -2.71 -20.33
C ASP A 72 29.71 -1.25 -20.73
N MET A 73 30.77 -0.43 -20.68
CA MET A 73 30.68 0.99 -20.97
C MET A 73 30.36 1.23 -22.43
N THR A 74 29.21 1.80 -22.69
CA THR A 74 28.77 2.10 -24.05
C THR A 74 29.31 3.46 -24.47
N THR A 75 30.09 3.50 -25.54
CA THR A 75 30.66 4.74 -26.07
C THR A 75 29.68 5.60 -26.84
N LYS A 76 28.44 5.21 -27.06
CA LYS A 76 27.33 6.02 -27.61
C LYS A 76 25.99 5.34 -27.39
N GLY A 77 25.13 5.95 -26.62
CA GLY A 77 23.69 5.77 -26.75
C GLY A 77 23.20 6.51 -27.98
N VAL A 78 23.14 5.86 -29.11
CA VAL A 78 22.47 6.44 -30.30
C VAL A 78 21.01 6.03 -30.20
N GLU A 79 20.19 6.94 -29.63
CA GLU A 79 18.76 6.91 -29.89
C GLU A 79 18.57 7.37 -31.34
N ASP A 80 18.42 6.42 -32.25
CA ASP A 80 18.12 6.70 -33.65
C ASP A 80 16.65 7.07 -33.78
N HIS A 81 16.36 8.34 -33.53
CA HIS A 81 15.05 8.94 -33.73
C HIS A 81 14.92 9.39 -35.18
N THR A 82 14.57 8.47 -36.06
CA THR A 82 13.99 8.85 -37.36
C THR A 82 12.61 9.48 -37.08
N PRO A 83 12.38 10.77 -37.41
CA PRO A 83 11.06 11.39 -37.20
C PRO A 83 10.03 10.64 -38.05
N ILE A 84 9.06 9.98 -37.40
CA ILE A 84 7.90 9.47 -38.09
C ILE A 84 7.08 10.70 -38.53
N PRO A 85 6.70 10.84 -39.83
CA PRO A 85 5.98 12.02 -40.29
C PRO A 85 4.62 12.12 -39.56
N PRO A 86 4.18 13.36 -39.19
CA PRO A 86 2.90 13.55 -38.51
C PRO A 86 1.78 13.08 -39.43
N ILE A 87 1.05 12.06 -38.99
CA ILE A 87 -0.15 11.57 -39.68
C ILE A 87 -1.32 12.48 -39.30
N LYS A 88 -2.10 12.89 -40.30
CA LYS A 88 -3.38 13.57 -40.09
C LYS A 88 -4.23 12.74 -39.13
N HIS A 89 -4.94 13.42 -38.23
CA HIS A 89 -5.82 12.79 -37.23
C HIS A 89 -6.59 11.60 -37.84
N HIS A 90 -6.22 10.38 -37.46
CA HIS A 90 -7.05 9.22 -37.70
C HIS A 90 -8.09 9.18 -36.60
N ILE A 91 -9.34 9.22 -37.01
CA ILE A 91 -10.47 8.93 -36.12
C ILE A 91 -10.38 7.43 -35.83
N HIS A 92 -10.48 7.05 -34.56
CA HIS A 92 -10.59 5.63 -34.18
C HIS A 92 -11.79 5.05 -34.93
N PRO A 93 -11.62 3.94 -35.63
CA PRO A 93 -12.65 3.48 -36.57
C PRO A 93 -13.99 3.08 -35.93
N GLY A 94 -14.05 2.79 -34.61
CA GLY A 94 -15.27 2.41 -33.91
C GLY A 94 -15.59 0.90 -33.96
N LEU A 95 -16.64 0.50 -33.30
CA LEU A 95 -17.10 -0.89 -33.25
C LEU A 95 -17.56 -1.38 -34.62
N GLY A 96 -17.08 -2.54 -35.07
CA GLY A 96 -17.56 -3.20 -36.31
C GLY A 96 -16.77 -2.86 -37.57
N GLU A 97 -15.50 -2.61 -37.46
CA GLU A 97 -14.56 -2.24 -38.52
C GLU A 97 -14.28 -3.31 -39.56
N GLY A 98 -15.33 -3.77 -40.22
CA GLY A 98 -15.20 -4.54 -41.46
C GLY A 98 -14.34 -5.80 -41.37
N GLY A 99 -14.41 -6.55 -40.26
CA GLY A 99 -13.85 -7.89 -40.18
C GLY A 99 -12.35 -7.96 -39.82
N LYS A 100 -11.70 -6.86 -39.43
CA LYS A 100 -10.30 -6.91 -39.05
C LYS A 100 -10.07 -7.56 -37.68
N TYR A 101 -10.99 -7.38 -36.75
CA TYR A 101 -10.94 -7.91 -35.39
C TYR A 101 -12.12 -8.78 -35.04
N HIS A 102 -13.12 -8.88 -35.91
CA HIS A 102 -14.38 -9.64 -35.76
C HIS A 102 -14.47 -10.68 -36.87
N ASP A 103 -14.01 -11.88 -36.57
CA ASP A 103 -14.23 -13.02 -37.43
C ASP A 103 -15.50 -13.74 -36.98
N LYS A 104 -16.58 -13.62 -37.77
CA LYS A 104 -17.88 -14.25 -37.48
C LYS A 104 -17.80 -15.76 -37.32
N GLU A 105 -16.78 -16.42 -37.87
CA GLU A 105 -16.59 -17.87 -37.76
C GLU A 105 -16.01 -18.26 -36.38
N THR A 106 -15.34 -17.36 -35.69
CA THR A 106 -14.75 -17.59 -34.35
C THR A 106 -15.57 -16.96 -33.22
N GLU A 107 -16.63 -16.22 -33.52
CA GLU A 107 -17.50 -15.62 -32.50
C GLU A 107 -18.27 -16.69 -31.73
N HIS A 108 -18.15 -16.69 -30.43
CA HIS A 108 -18.91 -17.51 -29.49
C HIS A 108 -19.72 -16.62 -28.52
N PRO A 109 -20.82 -15.99 -29.01
CA PRO A 109 -21.56 -15.02 -28.22
C PRO A 109 -22.12 -15.65 -26.95
N LEU A 110 -21.99 -14.93 -25.83
CA LEU A 110 -22.59 -15.34 -24.57
C LEU A 110 -24.12 -15.39 -24.67
N SER A 111 -24.73 -16.33 -23.97
CA SER A 111 -26.20 -16.46 -23.91
C SER A 111 -26.81 -15.19 -23.29
N GLU A 112 -27.98 -14.78 -23.78
CA GLU A 112 -28.72 -13.63 -23.26
C GLU A 112 -28.95 -13.77 -21.74
N GLY A 113 -28.70 -12.70 -20.98
CA GLY A 113 -28.84 -12.68 -19.52
C GLY A 113 -27.61 -13.15 -18.75
N THR A 114 -26.52 -13.55 -19.42
CA THR A 114 -25.26 -13.88 -18.75
C THR A 114 -24.64 -12.61 -18.16
N GLN A 115 -24.25 -12.63 -16.87
CA GLN A 115 -23.50 -11.55 -16.26
C GLN A 115 -22.11 -11.45 -16.88
N ILE A 116 -21.76 -10.28 -17.40
CA ILE A 116 -20.45 -10.00 -17.99
C ILE A 116 -19.50 -9.57 -16.89
N THR A 117 -18.47 -10.38 -16.61
CA THR A 117 -17.47 -10.10 -15.59
C THR A 117 -16.19 -9.59 -16.23
N PHE A 118 -15.67 -8.47 -15.70
CA PHE A 118 -14.42 -7.88 -16.15
C PHE A 118 -13.37 -7.90 -15.04
N ALA A 119 -12.12 -8.18 -15.42
CA ALA A 119 -10.94 -7.89 -14.62
C ALA A 119 -10.32 -6.57 -15.09
N LEU A 120 -10.17 -5.60 -14.19
CA LEU A 120 -9.42 -4.38 -14.49
C LEU A 120 -7.96 -4.59 -14.07
N ALA A 121 -7.06 -4.71 -15.04
CA ALA A 121 -5.65 -5.01 -14.86
C ALA A 121 -4.76 -3.86 -15.36
N GLY A 122 -3.61 -3.66 -14.75
CA GLY A 122 -2.64 -2.65 -15.16
C GLY A 122 -1.55 -2.41 -14.13
N ASN A 123 -0.51 -1.70 -14.52
CA ASN A 123 0.63 -1.40 -13.66
C ASN A 123 0.25 -0.48 -12.50
N GLN A 124 1.13 -0.37 -11.51
CA GLN A 124 0.99 0.64 -10.48
C GLN A 124 1.08 2.03 -11.13
N ASN A 125 0.29 2.98 -10.63
CA ASN A 125 0.25 4.38 -11.11
C ASN A 125 -0.26 4.61 -12.54
N CYS A 126 -0.73 3.61 -13.27
CA CYS A 126 -1.32 3.78 -14.62
C CYS A 126 -2.71 4.46 -14.62
N GLY A 127 -3.29 4.78 -13.46
CA GLY A 127 -4.59 5.41 -13.31
C GLY A 127 -5.77 4.43 -13.13
N LYS A 128 -5.49 3.17 -12.76
CA LYS A 128 -6.46 2.08 -12.60
C LYS A 128 -7.61 2.43 -11.66
N THR A 129 -7.31 2.89 -10.44
CA THR A 129 -8.33 3.29 -9.45
C THR A 129 -9.19 4.45 -9.94
N THR A 130 -8.59 5.42 -10.66
CA THR A 130 -9.32 6.52 -11.27
C THR A 130 -10.31 6.01 -12.31
N LEU A 131 -9.87 5.12 -13.19
CA LEU A 131 -10.73 4.49 -14.20
C LEU A 131 -11.85 3.67 -13.54
N PHE A 132 -11.52 2.84 -12.53
CA PHE A 132 -12.52 2.06 -11.79
C PHE A 132 -13.63 2.94 -11.20
N ASN A 133 -13.25 4.06 -10.58
CA ASN A 133 -14.20 5.02 -10.01
C ASN A 133 -15.05 5.73 -11.09
N GLN A 134 -14.50 5.99 -12.27
CA GLN A 134 -15.27 6.53 -13.39
C GLN A 134 -16.28 5.51 -13.93
N LEU A 135 -15.86 4.26 -14.08
CA LEU A 135 -16.72 3.17 -14.55
C LEU A 135 -17.87 2.86 -13.58
N THR A 136 -17.58 2.69 -12.29
CA THR A 136 -18.54 2.16 -11.30
C THR A 136 -19.27 3.24 -10.50
N GLY A 137 -18.67 4.42 -10.31
CA GLY A 137 -19.25 5.49 -9.49
C GLY A 137 -19.41 5.09 -8.02
N SER A 138 -20.64 5.20 -7.48
CA SER A 138 -20.97 4.85 -6.09
C SER A 138 -21.32 3.36 -5.88
N ASN A 139 -21.44 2.59 -6.95
CA ASN A 139 -21.86 1.19 -6.91
C ASN A 139 -20.66 0.26 -6.71
N GLN A 140 -20.01 0.35 -5.57
CA GLN A 140 -18.80 -0.42 -5.26
C GLN A 140 -19.01 -1.32 -4.04
N HIS A 141 -18.52 -2.54 -4.13
CA HIS A 141 -18.41 -3.49 -3.02
C HIS A 141 -16.94 -3.69 -2.67
N VAL A 142 -16.60 -3.49 -1.41
CA VAL A 142 -15.24 -3.67 -0.90
C VAL A 142 -15.18 -4.92 -0.05
N GLY A 143 -14.26 -5.81 -0.36
CA GLY A 143 -13.99 -7.04 0.38
C GLY A 143 -12.50 -7.39 0.31
N ASN A 144 -12.13 -8.61 0.65
CA ASN A 144 -10.78 -9.11 0.43
C ASN A 144 -10.82 -10.25 -0.59
N PHE A 145 -9.71 -10.44 -1.33
CA PHE A 145 -9.56 -11.64 -2.13
C PHE A 145 -9.48 -12.88 -1.22
N PRO A 146 -10.02 -14.03 -1.64
CA PRO A 146 -10.03 -15.25 -0.83
C PRO A 146 -8.62 -15.64 -0.34
N GLY A 147 -8.48 -15.92 0.95
CA GLY A 147 -7.24 -16.43 1.55
C GLY A 147 -6.11 -15.41 1.75
N VAL A 148 -6.31 -14.15 1.36
CA VAL A 148 -5.29 -13.09 1.47
C VAL A 148 -5.88 -11.80 2.02
N THR A 149 -5.02 -10.88 2.48
CA THR A 149 -5.43 -9.58 3.02
C THR A 149 -5.37 -8.45 1.98
N VAL A 150 -5.46 -8.80 0.70
CA VAL A 150 -5.50 -7.86 -0.41
C VAL A 150 -6.96 -7.44 -0.64
N ASP A 151 -7.20 -6.13 -0.70
CA ASP A 151 -8.55 -5.59 -0.89
C ASP A 151 -9.07 -5.92 -2.30
N ARG A 152 -10.31 -6.43 -2.36
CA ARG A 152 -11.08 -6.65 -3.60
C ARG A 152 -12.14 -5.58 -3.71
N LYS A 153 -12.12 -4.81 -4.78
CA LYS A 153 -13.16 -3.86 -5.13
C LYS A 153 -13.89 -4.36 -6.37
N SER A 154 -15.19 -4.42 -6.32
CA SER A 154 -16.02 -4.82 -7.45
C SER A 154 -17.22 -3.89 -7.56
N GLY A 155 -17.70 -3.67 -8.78
CA GLY A 155 -18.88 -2.82 -9.02
C GLY A 155 -19.41 -2.95 -10.43
N SER A 156 -20.68 -2.62 -10.65
CA SER A 156 -21.29 -2.59 -11.97
C SER A 156 -20.89 -1.32 -12.72
N ILE A 157 -20.71 -1.43 -14.04
CA ILE A 157 -20.50 -0.26 -14.90
C ILE A 157 -21.76 0.59 -14.92
N LYS A 158 -21.63 1.90 -14.87
CA LYS A 158 -22.76 2.85 -14.97
C LYS A 158 -23.52 2.63 -16.27
N GLY A 159 -24.84 2.50 -16.17
CA GLY A 159 -25.69 2.25 -17.33
C GLY A 159 -25.76 0.77 -17.77
N HIS A 160 -24.92 -0.10 -17.21
CA HIS A 160 -24.81 -1.52 -17.55
C HIS A 160 -24.86 -2.41 -16.31
N PRO A 161 -26.05 -2.60 -15.69
CA PRO A 161 -26.21 -3.38 -14.45
C PRO A 161 -25.88 -4.88 -14.63
N GLU A 162 -25.87 -5.38 -15.85
CA GLU A 162 -25.49 -6.75 -16.21
C GLU A 162 -23.98 -7.00 -16.10
N THR A 163 -23.18 -5.96 -15.90
CA THR A 163 -21.72 -6.05 -15.82
C THR A 163 -21.22 -6.06 -14.39
N LEU A 164 -20.07 -6.70 -14.17
CA LEU A 164 -19.33 -6.64 -12.90
C LEU A 164 -17.85 -6.46 -13.18
N VAL A 165 -17.30 -5.31 -12.80
CA VAL A 165 -15.86 -5.03 -12.90
C VAL A 165 -15.20 -5.28 -11.56
N THR A 166 -14.12 -6.06 -11.53
CA THR A 166 -13.28 -6.27 -10.36
C THR A 166 -11.94 -5.58 -10.56
N ASP A 167 -11.58 -4.67 -9.65
CA ASP A 167 -10.29 -3.99 -9.63
C ASP A 167 -9.22 -4.94 -9.09
N LEU A 168 -8.25 -5.32 -9.93
CA LEU A 168 -7.12 -6.13 -9.52
C LEU A 168 -6.01 -5.24 -8.93
N PRO A 169 -5.15 -5.76 -8.05
CA PRO A 169 -3.97 -5.06 -7.60
C PRO A 169 -3.11 -4.55 -8.77
N GLY A 170 -2.42 -3.42 -8.58
CA GLY A 170 -1.46 -2.92 -9.57
C GLY A 170 -0.22 -3.81 -9.59
N ILE A 171 0.06 -4.45 -10.72
CA ILE A 171 1.15 -5.41 -10.88
C ILE A 171 2.01 -5.06 -12.10
N TYR A 172 3.24 -5.49 -12.09
CA TYR A 172 4.16 -5.28 -13.22
C TYR A 172 4.30 -6.50 -14.11
N SER A 173 4.07 -7.68 -13.57
CA SER A 173 4.10 -8.95 -14.29
C SER A 173 3.17 -9.96 -13.63
N LEU A 174 2.92 -11.09 -14.30
CA LEU A 174 2.21 -12.24 -13.74
C LEU A 174 3.16 -13.26 -13.08
N SER A 175 4.42 -12.89 -12.87
CA SER A 175 5.40 -13.72 -12.16
C SER A 175 5.14 -13.63 -10.64
N PRO A 176 5.19 -14.74 -9.89
CA PRO A 176 4.76 -14.78 -8.48
C PRO A 176 5.83 -14.20 -7.53
N TYR A 177 6.15 -12.92 -7.68
CA TYR A 177 7.12 -12.22 -6.83
C TYR A 177 6.47 -11.61 -5.58
N THR A 178 5.29 -11.00 -5.76
CA THR A 178 4.51 -10.42 -4.67
C THR A 178 3.19 -11.14 -4.46
N SER A 179 2.55 -10.94 -3.30
CA SER A 179 1.18 -11.46 -3.05
C SER A 179 0.16 -10.86 -4.01
N GLU A 180 0.38 -9.63 -4.46
CA GLU A 180 -0.50 -8.90 -5.40
C GLU A 180 -0.49 -9.52 -6.78
N GLU A 181 0.70 -9.88 -7.29
CA GLU A 181 0.87 -10.57 -8.58
C GLU A 181 0.23 -11.95 -8.56
N LEU A 182 0.44 -12.67 -7.44
CA LEU A 182 -0.17 -13.98 -7.25
C LEU A 182 -1.69 -13.93 -7.25
N VAL A 183 -2.28 -12.97 -6.51
CA VAL A 183 -3.73 -12.78 -6.42
C VAL A 183 -4.32 -12.42 -7.78
N SER A 184 -3.70 -11.51 -8.52
CA SER A 184 -4.16 -11.08 -9.84
C SER A 184 -4.14 -12.24 -10.84
N ARG A 185 -3.05 -13.01 -10.84
CA ARG A 185 -2.92 -14.20 -11.69
C ARG A 185 -3.96 -15.27 -11.34
N GLN A 186 -4.10 -15.61 -10.05
CA GLN A 186 -5.08 -16.60 -9.62
C GLN A 186 -6.51 -16.18 -9.94
N TYR A 187 -6.85 -14.90 -9.74
CA TYR A 187 -8.17 -14.39 -10.08
C TYR A 187 -8.51 -14.63 -11.56
N ILE A 188 -7.57 -14.34 -12.47
CA ILE A 188 -7.83 -14.49 -13.91
C ILE A 188 -7.93 -15.96 -14.29
N LEU A 189 -7.09 -16.84 -13.74
CA LEU A 189 -7.06 -18.27 -14.06
C LEU A 189 -8.26 -19.04 -13.44
N ASP A 190 -8.65 -18.71 -12.21
CA ASP A 190 -9.65 -19.46 -11.44
C ASP A 190 -11.06 -18.92 -11.69
N GLU A 191 -11.26 -17.59 -11.60
CA GLU A 191 -12.58 -16.95 -11.76
C GLU A 191 -12.97 -16.79 -13.24
N LYS A 192 -12.01 -16.86 -14.17
CA LYS A 192 -12.19 -16.79 -15.62
C LYS A 192 -13.14 -15.64 -16.04
N PRO A 193 -12.72 -14.38 -15.81
CA PRO A 193 -13.54 -13.22 -16.19
C PRO A 193 -13.86 -13.29 -17.69
N LYS A 194 -15.01 -12.77 -18.09
CA LYS A 194 -15.45 -12.76 -19.49
C LYS A 194 -14.71 -11.74 -20.34
N GLY A 195 -14.02 -10.81 -19.71
CA GLY A 195 -13.15 -9.86 -20.38
C GLY A 195 -12.14 -9.22 -19.45
N ILE A 196 -11.04 -8.71 -20.01
CA ILE A 196 -10.03 -7.93 -19.33
C ILE A 196 -10.03 -6.51 -19.88
N ILE A 197 -10.12 -5.51 -19.00
CA ILE A 197 -9.83 -4.12 -19.33
C ILE A 197 -8.41 -3.86 -18.84
N ASN A 198 -7.46 -3.83 -19.78
CA ASN A 198 -6.05 -3.58 -19.46
C ASN A 198 -5.77 -2.08 -19.60
N ILE A 199 -5.40 -1.42 -18.49
CA ILE A 199 -5.07 -0.01 -18.50
C ILE A 199 -3.55 0.19 -18.56
N VAL A 200 -3.10 0.99 -19.53
CA VAL A 200 -1.71 1.27 -19.86
C VAL A 200 -1.45 2.77 -19.79
N ASP A 201 -0.39 3.19 -19.10
CA ASP A 201 0.09 4.56 -19.11
C ASP A 201 0.83 4.85 -20.42
N ALA A 202 0.24 5.67 -21.29
CA ALA A 202 0.81 6.05 -22.59
C ALA A 202 2.12 6.85 -22.47
N THR A 203 2.39 7.47 -21.32
CA THR A 203 3.64 8.22 -21.08
C THR A 203 4.83 7.30 -20.81
N ASN A 204 4.55 6.05 -20.31
CA ASN A 204 5.52 5.00 -20.01
C ASN A 204 5.11 3.67 -20.67
N ILE A 205 4.81 3.73 -21.95
CA ILE A 205 4.11 2.66 -22.67
C ILE A 205 4.94 1.38 -22.74
N GLU A 206 6.26 1.46 -22.98
CA GLU A 206 7.14 0.28 -23.09
C GLU A 206 7.08 -0.57 -21.83
N ARG A 207 7.08 0.09 -20.69
CA ARG A 207 7.02 -0.58 -19.40
C ARG A 207 5.68 -1.28 -19.15
N ASN A 208 4.60 -0.61 -19.53
CA ASN A 208 3.25 -1.10 -19.29
C ASN A 208 2.87 -2.25 -20.24
N LEU A 209 3.36 -2.25 -21.47
CA LEU A 209 3.08 -3.28 -22.46
C LEU A 209 3.65 -4.66 -22.07
N TYR A 210 4.65 -4.73 -21.19
CA TYR A 210 5.16 -6.02 -20.72
C TYR A 210 4.08 -6.86 -20.02
N LEU A 211 3.29 -6.25 -19.14
CA LEU A 211 2.13 -6.89 -18.53
C LEU A 211 1.05 -7.22 -19.57
N THR A 212 0.81 -6.29 -20.52
CA THR A 212 -0.18 -6.48 -21.60
C THR A 212 0.09 -7.77 -22.36
N MET A 213 1.34 -8.01 -22.74
CA MET A 213 1.72 -9.24 -23.46
C MET A 213 1.44 -10.50 -22.64
N GLN A 214 1.75 -10.50 -21.35
CA GLN A 214 1.45 -11.64 -20.47
C GLN A 214 -0.06 -11.87 -20.28
N LEU A 215 -0.87 -10.80 -20.28
CA LEU A 215 -2.33 -10.91 -20.23
C LEU A 215 -2.90 -11.49 -21.52
N MET A 216 -2.33 -11.13 -22.67
CA MET A 216 -2.72 -11.67 -23.97
C MET A 216 -2.43 -13.18 -24.08
N GLU A 217 -1.35 -13.66 -23.45
CA GLU A 217 -1.03 -15.10 -23.39
C GLU A 217 -2.08 -15.93 -22.62
N LEU A 218 -2.94 -15.29 -21.81
CA LEU A 218 -4.01 -15.96 -21.06
C LEU A 218 -5.26 -16.25 -21.88
N ASP A 219 -5.31 -15.82 -23.14
CA ASP A 219 -6.42 -16.11 -24.08
C ASP A 219 -7.81 -15.65 -23.58
N VAL A 220 -7.84 -14.58 -22.81
CA VAL A 220 -9.09 -13.96 -22.33
C VAL A 220 -9.42 -12.75 -23.19
N PRO A 221 -10.70 -12.56 -23.63
CA PRO A 221 -11.12 -11.36 -24.33
C PRO A 221 -10.60 -10.08 -23.67
N MET A 222 -9.97 -9.17 -24.42
CA MET A 222 -9.27 -8.04 -23.83
C MET A 222 -9.40 -6.75 -24.64
N VAL A 223 -9.47 -5.63 -23.94
CA VAL A 223 -9.39 -4.27 -24.50
C VAL A 223 -8.24 -3.52 -23.82
N LEU A 224 -7.42 -2.83 -24.60
CA LEU A 224 -6.35 -1.96 -24.10
C LEU A 224 -6.88 -0.53 -23.93
N ALA A 225 -6.94 -0.05 -22.68
CA ALA A 225 -7.26 1.32 -22.34
C ALA A 225 -5.96 2.12 -22.26
N LEU A 226 -5.64 2.89 -23.30
CA LEU A 226 -4.43 3.71 -23.38
C LEU A 226 -4.68 5.03 -22.66
N ASN A 227 -4.27 5.11 -21.40
CA ASN A 227 -4.55 6.23 -20.50
C ASN A 227 -3.49 7.35 -20.57
N MET A 228 -3.83 8.52 -20.03
CA MET A 228 -2.97 9.72 -20.01
C MET A 228 -2.69 10.28 -21.42
N MET A 229 -3.57 10.05 -22.36
CA MET A 229 -3.46 10.57 -23.71
C MET A 229 -3.51 12.10 -23.77
N ASP A 230 -4.09 12.75 -22.80
CA ASP A 230 -4.05 14.20 -22.62
C ASP A 230 -2.63 14.72 -22.33
N GLU A 231 -1.82 13.99 -21.55
CA GLU A 231 -0.40 14.34 -21.31
C GLU A 231 0.44 14.11 -22.57
N VAL A 232 0.25 13.00 -23.27
CA VAL A 232 0.94 12.71 -24.53
C VAL A 232 0.67 13.80 -25.57
N ARG A 233 -0.60 14.15 -25.80
CA ARG A 233 -1.00 15.23 -26.72
C ARG A 233 -0.48 16.60 -26.26
N GLY A 234 -0.55 16.90 -24.94
CA GLY A 234 -0.07 18.15 -24.34
C GLY A 234 1.42 18.37 -24.52
N ASN A 235 2.21 17.31 -24.68
CA ASN A 235 3.64 17.33 -24.95
C ASN A 235 3.98 17.23 -26.44
N GLY A 236 2.98 17.21 -27.33
CA GLY A 236 3.18 17.12 -28.76
C GLY A 236 3.48 15.72 -29.28
N GLY A 237 3.31 14.70 -28.43
CA GLY A 237 3.37 13.30 -28.84
C GLY A 237 2.03 12.79 -29.40
N TYR A 238 2.07 11.65 -30.07
CA TYR A 238 0.88 10.95 -30.55
C TYR A 238 1.13 9.46 -30.68
N VAL A 239 0.03 8.68 -30.72
CA VAL A 239 0.05 7.24 -30.91
C VAL A 239 -0.77 6.88 -32.13
N HIS A 240 -0.21 6.04 -33.00
CA HIS A 240 -0.90 5.45 -34.13
C HIS A 240 -1.80 4.30 -33.69
N LEU A 241 -3.02 4.60 -33.24
CA LEU A 241 -3.93 3.61 -32.64
C LEU A 241 -4.21 2.44 -33.59
N ASN A 242 -4.64 2.69 -34.82
CA ASN A 242 -4.96 1.63 -35.79
C ASN A 242 -3.77 0.70 -36.08
N LYS A 243 -2.56 1.26 -36.16
CA LYS A 243 -1.35 0.45 -36.35
C LYS A 243 -1.02 -0.36 -35.11
N MET A 244 -1.25 0.20 -33.92
CA MET A 244 -1.05 -0.50 -32.65
C MET A 244 -2.05 -1.65 -32.50
N GLU A 245 -3.33 -1.44 -32.83
CA GLU A 245 -4.35 -2.48 -32.87
C GLU A 245 -3.97 -3.61 -33.83
N GLU A 246 -3.53 -3.26 -35.06
CA GLU A 246 -3.11 -4.24 -36.07
C GLU A 246 -1.95 -5.11 -35.57
N LEU A 247 -0.97 -4.52 -34.89
CA LEU A 247 0.20 -5.21 -34.38
C LEU A 247 -0.07 -6.03 -33.11
N LEU A 248 -0.95 -5.52 -32.22
CA LEU A 248 -1.34 -6.24 -31.00
C LEU A 248 -2.48 -7.25 -31.25
N GLY A 249 -3.36 -7.01 -32.20
CA GLY A 249 -4.54 -7.87 -32.44
C GLY A 249 -5.60 -7.75 -31.34
N ILE A 250 -5.71 -6.60 -30.69
CA ILE A 250 -6.74 -6.25 -29.68
C ILE A 250 -7.17 -4.79 -29.88
N PRO A 251 -8.40 -4.42 -29.53
CA PRO A 251 -8.84 -3.02 -29.55
C PRO A 251 -8.03 -2.14 -28.61
N VAL A 252 -7.64 -0.94 -29.07
CA VAL A 252 -6.88 0.06 -28.33
C VAL A 252 -7.66 1.35 -28.23
N VAL A 253 -8.17 1.70 -27.06
CA VAL A 253 -9.00 2.88 -26.84
C VAL A 253 -8.21 3.97 -26.10
N PRO A 254 -8.05 5.15 -26.72
CA PRO A 254 -7.35 6.27 -26.08
C PRO A 254 -8.24 6.93 -25.04
N ILE A 255 -7.81 7.01 -23.81
CA ILE A 255 -8.56 7.61 -22.69
C ILE A 255 -7.76 8.64 -21.91
N SER A 256 -8.48 9.50 -21.20
CA SER A 256 -7.98 10.23 -20.02
C SER A 256 -8.93 10.00 -18.86
N ALA A 257 -8.58 9.05 -17.99
CA ALA A 257 -9.41 8.72 -16.83
C ALA A 257 -9.59 9.93 -15.88
N ALA A 258 -8.58 10.79 -15.76
CA ALA A 258 -8.65 12.00 -14.94
C ALA A 258 -9.65 13.03 -15.47
N LYS A 259 -9.77 13.16 -16.80
CA LYS A 259 -10.70 14.09 -17.47
C LYS A 259 -12.03 13.45 -17.88
N ASN A 260 -12.17 12.16 -17.68
CA ASN A 260 -13.34 11.37 -18.14
C ASN A 260 -13.54 11.42 -19.67
N GLU A 261 -12.42 11.39 -20.42
CA GLU A 261 -12.43 11.36 -21.89
C GLU A 261 -12.26 9.91 -22.39
N GLY A 262 -13.03 9.50 -23.42
CA GLY A 262 -12.93 8.18 -24.06
C GLY A 262 -13.51 7.00 -23.24
N ILE A 263 -14.14 7.26 -22.08
CA ILE A 263 -14.63 6.19 -21.19
C ILE A 263 -15.83 5.45 -21.79
N ASP A 264 -16.77 6.16 -22.40
CA ASP A 264 -17.96 5.55 -23.01
C ASP A 264 -17.56 4.64 -24.20
N GLU A 265 -16.58 5.07 -25.00
CA GLU A 265 -16.01 4.29 -26.09
C GLU A 265 -15.32 3.02 -25.56
N LEU A 266 -14.52 3.15 -24.50
CA LEU A 266 -13.90 2.01 -23.82
C LEU A 266 -14.93 0.99 -23.32
N VAL A 267 -16.02 1.46 -22.71
CA VAL A 267 -17.10 0.60 -22.20
C VAL A 267 -17.77 -0.15 -23.35
N ASN A 268 -18.07 0.53 -24.46
CA ASN A 268 -18.69 -0.08 -25.63
C ASN A 268 -17.81 -1.19 -26.21
N HIS A 269 -16.50 -0.93 -26.40
CA HIS A 269 -15.55 -1.94 -26.88
C HIS A 269 -15.40 -3.11 -25.90
N ALA A 270 -15.28 -2.83 -24.59
CA ALA A 270 -15.15 -3.87 -23.57
C ALA A 270 -16.37 -4.81 -23.55
N ILE A 271 -17.58 -4.25 -23.57
CA ILE A 271 -18.83 -5.04 -23.59
C ILE A 271 -18.92 -5.86 -24.88
N HIS A 272 -18.55 -5.27 -26.03
CA HIS A 272 -18.59 -5.96 -27.31
C HIS A 272 -17.67 -7.18 -27.33
N VAL A 273 -16.38 -6.98 -27.04
CA VAL A 273 -15.37 -8.04 -26.99
C VAL A 273 -15.75 -9.15 -26.00
N ALA A 274 -16.23 -8.78 -24.81
CA ALA A 274 -16.65 -9.76 -23.82
C ALA A 274 -17.94 -10.49 -24.21
N LYS A 275 -18.91 -9.81 -24.85
CA LYS A 275 -20.16 -10.42 -25.29
C LYS A 275 -19.94 -11.46 -26.38
N TYR A 276 -19.08 -11.16 -27.34
CA TYR A 276 -18.78 -12.06 -28.46
C TYR A 276 -17.61 -13.01 -28.17
N GLN A 277 -16.98 -12.92 -26.99
CA GLN A 277 -15.83 -13.72 -26.55
C GLN A 277 -14.67 -13.68 -27.54
N GLU A 278 -14.34 -12.48 -28.01
CA GLU A 278 -13.26 -12.22 -28.96
C GLU A 278 -11.90 -12.31 -28.25
N ALA A 279 -11.19 -13.42 -28.44
CA ALA A 279 -9.86 -13.62 -27.91
C ALA A 279 -8.82 -12.75 -28.65
N PRO A 280 -7.67 -12.42 -28.03
CA PRO A 280 -6.60 -11.72 -28.70
C PRO A 280 -6.13 -12.46 -29.95
N LEU A 281 -6.09 -11.77 -31.09
CA LEU A 281 -5.65 -12.39 -32.37
C LEU A 281 -4.17 -12.76 -32.36
N ARG A 282 -3.39 -12.12 -31.51
CA ARG A 282 -1.96 -12.40 -31.36
C ARG A 282 -1.67 -12.88 -29.93
N GLN A 283 -1.15 -14.09 -29.83
CA GLN A 283 -0.64 -14.68 -28.59
C GLN A 283 0.85 -15.00 -28.70
N ASP A 284 1.38 -15.00 -29.94
CA ASP A 284 2.78 -15.26 -30.22
C ASP A 284 3.53 -13.98 -30.52
N PHE A 285 4.56 -13.73 -29.72
CA PHE A 285 5.42 -12.53 -29.78
C PHE A 285 6.85 -12.87 -30.26
N CYS A 286 7.11 -14.14 -30.55
CA CYS A 286 8.38 -14.56 -31.14
C CYS A 286 8.31 -14.51 -32.67
N ASP A 287 9.39 -14.06 -33.30
CA ASP A 287 9.56 -14.06 -34.75
C ASP A 287 10.51 -15.21 -35.14
N GLU A 288 10.13 -15.95 -36.18
CA GLU A 288 10.96 -17.06 -36.71
C GLU A 288 12.33 -16.55 -37.18
N ASN A 289 12.40 -15.27 -37.57
CA ASN A 289 13.61 -14.64 -38.08
C ASN A 289 14.42 -13.93 -37.00
N ASP A 290 13.84 -13.67 -35.86
CA ASP A 290 14.52 -12.97 -34.77
C ASP A 290 15.62 -13.89 -34.18
N GLN A 291 16.86 -13.46 -34.34
CA GLN A 291 18.03 -14.06 -33.73
C GLN A 291 18.12 -15.61 -33.93
N GLY A 292 17.77 -16.06 -35.13
CA GLY A 292 17.81 -17.47 -35.52
C GLY A 292 16.61 -18.31 -35.10
N GLY A 293 15.55 -17.70 -34.52
CA GLY A 293 14.31 -18.36 -34.18
C GLY A 293 14.39 -19.38 -33.03
N ALA A 294 15.44 -19.35 -32.22
CA ALA A 294 15.66 -20.34 -31.16
C ALA A 294 14.51 -20.33 -30.11
N VAL A 295 14.09 -19.15 -29.66
CA VAL A 295 13.00 -19.01 -28.69
C VAL A 295 11.67 -19.47 -29.31
N HIS A 296 11.42 -19.14 -30.57
CA HIS A 296 10.23 -19.58 -31.29
C HIS A 296 10.14 -21.10 -31.34
N ARG A 297 11.19 -21.78 -31.79
CA ARG A 297 11.23 -23.25 -31.85
C ARG A 297 11.06 -23.90 -30.49
N CYS A 298 11.70 -23.34 -29.44
CA CYS A 298 11.59 -23.84 -28.08
C CYS A 298 10.15 -23.77 -27.58
N LEU A 299 9.52 -22.60 -27.67
CA LEU A 299 8.16 -22.42 -27.17
C LEU A 299 7.13 -23.25 -27.93
N HIS A 300 7.25 -23.33 -29.27
CA HIS A 300 6.34 -24.17 -30.07
C HIS A 300 6.51 -25.66 -29.78
N ALA A 301 7.75 -26.15 -29.63
CA ALA A 301 7.99 -27.54 -29.26
C ALA A 301 7.40 -27.89 -27.88
N ILE A 302 7.58 -27.02 -26.90
CA ILE A 302 6.99 -27.21 -25.57
C ILE A 302 5.47 -27.13 -25.61
N MET A 303 4.87 -26.18 -26.35
CA MET A 303 3.41 -26.08 -26.49
C MET A 303 2.80 -27.37 -27.02
N HIS A 304 3.39 -27.96 -28.05
CA HIS A 304 2.91 -29.25 -28.59
C HIS A 304 3.02 -30.38 -27.59
N LEU A 305 4.09 -30.40 -26.80
CA LEU A 305 4.31 -31.45 -25.78
C LEU A 305 3.30 -31.36 -24.63
N ILE A 306 2.90 -30.15 -24.23
CA ILE A 306 2.03 -29.93 -23.05
C ILE A 306 0.56 -29.69 -23.40
N GLU A 307 0.14 -29.72 -24.66
CA GLU A 307 -1.22 -29.32 -25.09
C GLU A 307 -2.33 -30.04 -24.34
N ASP A 308 -2.23 -31.36 -24.20
CA ASP A 308 -3.23 -32.17 -23.49
C ASP A 308 -3.22 -31.92 -21.97
N HIS A 309 -2.04 -31.67 -21.39
CA HIS A 309 -1.87 -31.33 -19.98
C HIS A 309 -2.45 -29.94 -19.69
N ALA A 310 -2.19 -28.96 -20.55
CA ALA A 310 -2.70 -27.60 -20.45
C ALA A 310 -4.23 -27.57 -20.54
N LYS A 311 -4.81 -28.34 -21.49
CA LYS A 311 -6.30 -28.50 -21.59
C LYS A 311 -6.90 -29.09 -20.32
N ARG A 312 -6.29 -30.14 -19.76
CA ARG A 312 -6.75 -30.76 -18.50
C ARG A 312 -6.67 -29.81 -17.31
N ALA A 313 -5.59 -29.05 -17.23
CA ALA A 313 -5.38 -28.04 -16.19
C ALA A 313 -6.22 -26.77 -16.38
N GLY A 314 -6.82 -26.58 -17.56
CA GLY A 314 -7.57 -25.37 -17.92
C GLY A 314 -6.72 -24.11 -18.02
N ILE A 315 -5.41 -24.28 -18.32
CA ILE A 315 -4.42 -23.21 -18.50
C ILE A 315 -4.10 -23.08 -20.00
N PRO A 316 -4.09 -21.86 -20.58
CA PRO A 316 -3.69 -21.67 -21.97
C PRO A 316 -2.29 -22.20 -22.27
N ALA A 317 -2.14 -22.98 -23.32
CA ALA A 317 -0.88 -23.70 -23.64
C ALA A 317 0.30 -22.73 -23.83
N ARG A 318 0.08 -21.56 -24.46
CA ARG A 318 1.12 -20.56 -24.68
C ARG A 318 1.62 -19.97 -23.35
N PHE A 319 0.70 -19.61 -22.46
CA PHE A 319 1.04 -19.13 -21.13
C PHE A 319 1.79 -20.22 -20.33
N ALA A 320 1.32 -21.47 -20.38
CA ALA A 320 1.95 -22.59 -19.70
C ALA A 320 3.38 -22.83 -20.22
N ALA A 321 3.60 -22.80 -21.54
CA ALA A 321 4.93 -22.98 -22.13
C ALA A 321 5.90 -21.88 -21.68
N ASN A 322 5.51 -20.61 -21.76
CA ASN A 322 6.32 -19.50 -21.29
C ASN A 322 6.68 -19.64 -19.81
N LYS A 323 5.71 -20.00 -18.96
CA LYS A 323 5.93 -20.16 -17.52
C LYS A 323 6.80 -21.39 -17.17
N LEU A 324 6.72 -22.46 -17.95
CA LEU A 324 7.65 -23.60 -17.82
C LEU A 324 9.08 -23.20 -18.14
N VAL A 325 9.29 -22.47 -19.24
CA VAL A 325 10.61 -21.96 -19.61
C VAL A 325 11.13 -21.00 -18.52
N GLU A 326 10.29 -20.14 -17.97
CA GLU A 326 10.65 -19.25 -16.84
C GLU A 326 10.90 -20.02 -15.52
N GLY A 327 10.60 -21.32 -15.45
CA GLY A 327 10.80 -22.16 -14.25
C GLY A 327 9.74 -21.97 -13.17
N ASP A 328 8.48 -21.66 -13.54
CA ASP A 328 7.37 -21.52 -12.62
C ASP A 328 6.89 -22.87 -12.08
N THR A 329 7.29 -23.21 -10.86
CA THR A 329 6.98 -24.48 -10.20
C THR A 329 5.49 -24.72 -9.97
N ARG A 330 4.66 -23.66 -9.93
CA ARG A 330 3.22 -23.79 -9.74
C ARG A 330 2.52 -24.23 -11.02
N VAL A 331 2.94 -23.71 -12.16
CA VAL A 331 2.46 -24.15 -13.46
C VAL A 331 2.94 -25.56 -13.73
N GLU A 332 4.20 -25.86 -13.45
CA GLU A 332 4.74 -27.21 -13.57
C GLU A 332 3.93 -28.23 -12.74
N ALA A 333 3.62 -27.89 -11.48
CA ALA A 333 2.80 -28.75 -10.61
C ALA A 333 1.36 -28.89 -11.11
N ALA A 334 0.77 -27.84 -11.70
CA ALA A 334 -0.60 -27.86 -12.20
C ALA A 334 -0.75 -28.69 -13.48
N LEU A 335 0.29 -28.79 -14.30
CA LEU A 335 0.29 -29.57 -15.53
C LEU A 335 0.46 -31.08 -15.28
N ASP A 336 0.94 -31.49 -14.11
CA ASP A 336 1.14 -32.90 -13.74
C ASP A 336 1.92 -33.70 -14.79
N LEU A 337 3.08 -33.17 -15.18
CA LEU A 337 3.97 -33.74 -16.18
C LEU A 337 4.73 -34.96 -15.63
N ASP A 338 4.93 -35.96 -16.46
CA ASP A 338 5.76 -37.11 -16.08
C ASP A 338 7.28 -36.78 -16.11
N THR A 339 8.10 -37.71 -15.65
CA THR A 339 9.56 -37.52 -15.58
C THR A 339 10.20 -37.37 -16.98
N ASN A 340 9.72 -38.14 -17.95
CA ASN A 340 10.26 -38.10 -19.31
C ASN A 340 9.88 -36.78 -20.02
N GLU A 341 8.67 -36.31 -19.81
CA GLU A 341 8.21 -35.02 -20.34
C GLU A 341 9.04 -33.86 -19.77
N LYS A 342 9.30 -33.88 -18.45
CA LYS A 342 10.18 -32.89 -17.81
C LYS A 342 11.59 -32.91 -18.34
N GLU A 343 12.19 -34.08 -18.53
CA GLU A 343 13.50 -34.23 -19.13
C GLU A 343 13.53 -33.71 -20.57
N MET A 344 12.51 -34.02 -21.37
CA MET A 344 12.38 -33.51 -22.74
C MET A 344 12.27 -31.97 -22.77
N ILE A 345 11.44 -31.39 -21.93
CA ILE A 345 11.30 -29.91 -21.79
C ILE A 345 12.64 -29.29 -21.43
N GLU A 346 13.36 -29.88 -20.45
CA GLU A 346 14.67 -29.36 -20.02
C GLU A 346 15.72 -29.45 -21.15
N HIS A 347 15.68 -30.50 -21.95
CA HIS A 347 16.55 -30.65 -23.12
C HIS A 347 16.26 -29.57 -24.18
N ILE A 348 14.98 -29.31 -24.49
CA ILE A 348 14.57 -28.28 -25.44
C ILE A 348 15.03 -26.89 -24.95
N ILE A 349 14.85 -26.62 -23.64
CA ILE A 349 15.26 -25.34 -23.04
C ILE A 349 16.81 -25.21 -23.11
N SER A 350 17.56 -26.24 -22.75
CA SER A 350 19.02 -26.21 -22.79
C SER A 350 19.55 -25.95 -24.19
N GLN A 351 18.92 -26.53 -25.21
CA GLN A 351 19.27 -26.26 -26.61
C GLN A 351 19.04 -24.79 -26.97
N MET A 352 17.91 -24.21 -26.55
CA MET A 352 17.62 -22.77 -26.76
C MET A 352 18.66 -21.88 -26.05
N GLU A 353 19.04 -22.21 -24.82
CA GLU A 353 20.05 -21.45 -24.05
C GLU A 353 21.42 -21.48 -24.76
N GLU A 354 21.83 -22.63 -25.30
CA GLU A 354 23.08 -22.76 -26.06
C GLU A 354 23.05 -21.95 -27.37
N GLU A 355 21.96 -22.06 -28.13
CA GLU A 355 21.80 -21.34 -29.40
C GLU A 355 21.72 -19.82 -29.19
N ARG A 356 21.08 -19.38 -28.09
CA ARG A 356 20.83 -17.99 -27.81
C ARG A 356 21.97 -17.28 -27.09
N GLY A 357 22.77 -18.04 -26.35
CA GLY A 357 23.81 -17.50 -25.46
C GLY A 357 23.24 -16.72 -24.27
N LEU A 358 21.94 -16.87 -23.98
CA LEU A 358 21.23 -16.29 -22.87
C LEU A 358 20.57 -17.41 -22.07
N ASP A 359 20.46 -17.23 -20.75
CA ASP A 359 19.65 -18.13 -19.95
C ASP A 359 18.16 -18.00 -20.27
N ARG A 360 17.39 -19.03 -19.94
CA ARG A 360 15.96 -19.18 -20.26
C ARG A 360 15.10 -17.99 -19.88
N THR A 361 15.30 -17.44 -18.68
CA THR A 361 14.49 -16.32 -18.20
C THR A 361 14.83 -15.00 -18.90
N ALA A 362 16.12 -14.77 -19.16
CA ALA A 362 16.57 -13.61 -19.93
C ALA A 362 16.13 -13.69 -21.39
N ALA A 363 16.15 -14.89 -22.01
CA ALA A 363 15.70 -15.09 -23.38
C ALA A 363 14.22 -14.76 -23.58
N ILE A 364 13.34 -15.17 -22.66
CA ILE A 364 11.90 -14.84 -22.69
C ILE A 364 11.68 -13.34 -22.48
N ALA A 365 12.38 -12.72 -21.52
CA ALA A 365 12.26 -11.29 -21.28
C ALA A 365 12.74 -10.47 -22.49
N ASP A 366 13.88 -10.86 -23.08
CA ASP A 366 14.43 -10.23 -24.28
C ASP A 366 13.50 -10.34 -25.50
N MET A 367 12.88 -11.50 -25.71
CA MET A 367 11.84 -11.67 -26.74
C MET A 367 10.70 -10.65 -26.57
N ARG A 368 10.15 -10.52 -25.36
CA ARG A 368 9.06 -9.59 -25.09
C ARG A 368 9.48 -8.14 -25.29
N PHE A 369 10.63 -7.73 -24.75
CA PHE A 369 11.11 -6.34 -24.93
C PHE A 369 11.51 -6.03 -26.37
N THR A 370 12.03 -6.99 -27.12
CA THR A 370 12.31 -6.84 -28.57
C THR A 370 11.01 -6.54 -29.34
N PHE A 371 9.94 -7.30 -29.07
CA PHE A 371 8.64 -7.03 -29.66
C PHE A 371 8.06 -5.67 -29.23
N ILE A 372 8.12 -5.33 -27.94
CA ILE A 372 7.65 -4.03 -27.42
C ILE A 372 8.39 -2.86 -28.07
N ASN A 373 9.71 -2.94 -28.17
CA ASN A 373 10.53 -1.88 -28.78
C ASN A 373 10.19 -1.70 -30.26
N LYS A 374 9.97 -2.80 -31.02
CA LYS A 374 9.52 -2.76 -32.41
C LYS A 374 8.14 -2.11 -32.52
N LEU A 375 7.19 -2.55 -31.70
CA LEU A 375 5.84 -1.99 -31.63
C LEU A 375 5.84 -0.48 -31.35
N VAL A 376 6.55 -0.07 -30.30
CA VAL A 376 6.61 1.35 -29.89
C VAL A 376 7.29 2.19 -30.94
N LYS A 377 8.37 1.71 -31.56
CA LYS A 377 9.06 2.41 -32.63
C LYS A 377 8.15 2.66 -33.84
N GLU A 378 7.23 1.75 -34.15
CA GLU A 378 6.31 1.88 -35.29
C GLU A 378 5.03 2.67 -34.96
N THR A 379 4.65 2.77 -33.68
CA THR A 379 3.33 3.29 -33.30
C THR A 379 3.34 4.53 -32.44
N VAL A 380 4.43 4.82 -31.74
CA VAL A 380 4.47 5.92 -30.74
C VAL A 380 5.50 6.97 -31.13
N VAL A 381 5.04 8.21 -31.21
CA VAL A 381 5.92 9.38 -31.37
C VAL A 381 5.99 10.11 -30.03
N LYS A 382 7.14 10.03 -29.38
CA LYS A 382 7.42 10.74 -28.13
C LYS A 382 8.17 12.04 -28.38
N PRO A 383 7.82 13.15 -27.70
CA PRO A 383 8.70 14.30 -27.61
C PRO A 383 9.97 13.93 -26.84
N HIS A 384 11.08 14.62 -27.09
CA HIS A 384 12.38 14.33 -26.47
C HIS A 384 12.37 14.35 -24.93
N GLU A 385 11.61 15.25 -24.31
CA GLU A 385 11.33 15.23 -22.85
C GLU A 385 9.92 15.77 -22.59
N SER A 386 9.17 15.09 -21.69
CA SER A 386 7.87 15.61 -21.25
C SER A 386 8.07 16.75 -20.25
N LYS A 387 7.22 17.77 -20.30
CA LYS A 387 7.21 18.90 -19.35
C LYS A 387 7.02 18.44 -17.91
N GLU A 388 6.22 17.39 -17.74
CA GLU A 388 5.94 16.76 -16.43
C GLU A 388 7.21 16.15 -15.83
N ARG A 389 8.02 15.50 -16.67
CA ARG A 389 9.29 14.90 -16.25
C ARG A 389 10.33 15.95 -15.89
N GLU A 390 10.50 16.98 -16.72
CA GLU A 390 11.41 18.09 -16.43
C GLU A 390 11.04 18.79 -15.12
N ARG A 391 9.74 19.01 -14.89
CA ARG A 391 9.23 19.58 -13.65
C ARG A 391 9.51 18.66 -12.47
N SER A 392 9.28 17.34 -12.60
CA SER A 392 9.53 16.36 -11.56
C SER A 392 11.00 16.32 -11.20
N ARG A 393 11.91 16.35 -12.17
CA ARG A 393 13.36 16.40 -11.95
C ARG A 393 13.78 17.64 -11.15
N LYS A 394 13.28 18.83 -11.50
CA LYS A 394 13.56 20.07 -10.74
C LYS A 394 13.06 20.02 -9.30
N ILE A 395 11.89 19.42 -9.07
CA ILE A 395 11.36 19.22 -7.71
C ILE A 395 12.23 18.21 -6.95
N ASP A 396 12.62 17.12 -7.59
CA ASP A 396 13.42 16.06 -6.98
C ASP A 396 14.85 16.50 -6.64
N GLU A 397 15.43 17.49 -7.34
CA GLU A 397 16.71 18.11 -6.96
C GLU A 397 16.68 18.65 -5.52
N VAL A 398 15.51 19.13 -5.07
CA VAL A 398 15.33 19.64 -3.70
C VAL A 398 14.85 18.52 -2.76
N LEU A 399 13.80 17.78 -3.15
CA LEU A 399 13.13 16.82 -2.27
C LEU A 399 13.90 15.51 -2.06
N THR A 400 14.78 15.15 -2.99
CA THR A 400 15.63 13.96 -2.88
C THR A 400 17.12 14.30 -2.92
N GLY A 401 17.49 15.59 -2.85
CA GLY A 401 18.87 16.05 -2.86
C GLY A 401 19.66 15.54 -1.64
N LYS A 402 20.98 15.34 -1.82
CA LYS A 402 21.87 14.74 -0.81
C LYS A 402 21.80 15.40 0.58
N TYR A 403 21.68 16.71 0.65
CA TYR A 403 21.63 17.49 1.89
C TYR A 403 20.25 18.05 2.20
N THR A 404 19.38 18.20 1.18
CA THR A 404 18.08 18.84 1.30
C THR A 404 16.94 17.84 1.50
N GLY A 405 17.09 16.59 1.06
CA GLY A 405 16.02 15.59 1.06
C GLY A 405 15.49 15.27 2.47
N PHE A 406 16.38 15.04 3.43
CA PHE A 406 15.95 14.72 4.81
C PHE A 406 15.38 15.94 5.56
N PRO A 407 15.99 17.13 5.51
CA PRO A 407 15.36 18.35 6.05
C PRO A 407 14.02 18.69 5.41
N ALA A 408 13.90 18.62 4.08
CA ALA A 408 12.65 18.86 3.38
C ALA A 408 11.55 17.91 3.85
N PHE A 409 11.87 16.63 3.97
CA PHE A 409 10.97 15.62 4.52
C PHE A 409 10.47 15.97 5.93
N ILE A 410 11.37 16.35 6.85
CA ILE A 410 11.00 16.74 8.22
C ILE A 410 10.08 17.97 8.20
N ILE A 411 10.41 18.98 7.39
CA ILE A 411 9.62 20.22 7.28
C ILE A 411 8.22 19.94 6.75
N ILE A 412 8.10 19.16 5.68
CA ILE A 412 6.80 18.80 5.08
C ILE A 412 5.94 18.02 6.08
N MET A 413 6.50 17.03 6.75
CA MET A 413 5.77 16.25 7.75
C MET A 413 5.38 17.08 8.98
N ALA A 414 6.28 17.95 9.46
CA ALA A 414 5.97 18.88 10.54
C ALA A 414 4.85 19.85 10.16
N LEU A 415 4.85 20.35 8.91
CA LEU A 415 3.77 21.20 8.37
C LEU A 415 2.45 20.46 8.31
N VAL A 416 2.44 19.24 7.78
CA VAL A 416 1.23 18.40 7.71
C VAL A 416 0.66 18.15 9.10
N PHE A 417 1.49 17.77 10.06
CA PHE A 417 1.04 17.56 11.44
C PHE A 417 0.57 18.86 12.11
N PHE A 418 1.27 19.95 11.91
CA PHE A 418 0.87 21.25 12.45
C PHE A 418 -0.52 21.67 11.91
N LEU A 419 -0.72 21.60 10.60
CA LEU A 419 -2.02 21.94 9.98
C LEU A 419 -3.14 21.00 10.43
N THR A 420 -2.83 19.70 10.54
CA THR A 420 -3.82 18.69 10.97
C THR A 420 -4.23 18.88 12.41
N PHE A 421 -3.29 19.03 13.35
CA PHE A 421 -3.59 18.98 14.77
C PHE A 421 -3.82 20.36 15.41
N ASN A 422 -3.18 21.41 14.92
CA ASN A 422 -3.26 22.73 15.55
C ASN A 422 -4.16 23.73 14.82
N VAL A 423 -4.40 23.51 13.51
CA VAL A 423 -5.19 24.46 12.71
C VAL A 423 -6.54 23.86 12.35
N PHE A 424 -6.59 23.08 11.30
CA PHE A 424 -7.86 22.59 10.74
C PHE A 424 -8.51 21.51 11.63
N GLY A 425 -7.72 20.59 12.16
CA GLY A 425 -8.25 19.51 12.99
C GLY A 425 -8.74 20.00 14.34
N ALA A 426 -7.97 20.88 15.02
CA ALA A 426 -8.41 21.49 16.29
C ALA A 426 -9.68 22.31 16.13
N TRP A 427 -9.77 23.11 15.05
CA TRP A 427 -10.98 23.87 14.73
C TRP A 427 -12.19 22.95 14.48
N GLY A 428 -12.02 21.92 13.66
CA GLY A 428 -13.07 20.94 13.39
C GLY A 428 -13.49 20.16 14.63
N GLN A 429 -12.53 19.76 15.46
CA GLN A 429 -12.78 19.07 16.73
C GLN A 429 -13.61 19.95 17.68
N SER A 430 -13.22 21.21 17.91
CA SER A 430 -13.95 22.10 18.81
C SER A 430 -15.38 22.36 18.31
N LEU A 431 -15.60 22.43 17.01
CA LEU A 431 -16.92 22.57 16.43
C LEU A 431 -17.79 21.33 16.71
N MET A 432 -17.22 20.13 16.56
CA MET A 432 -17.93 18.87 16.85
C MET A 432 -18.19 18.70 18.35
N GLU A 433 -17.25 19.06 19.21
CA GLU A 433 -17.41 19.05 20.66
C GLU A 433 -18.58 19.97 21.11
N MET A 434 -18.65 21.20 20.59
CA MET A 434 -19.76 22.08 20.84
C MET A 434 -21.10 21.47 20.38
N GLY A 435 -21.11 20.79 19.22
CA GLY A 435 -22.32 20.13 18.73
C GLY A 435 -22.75 18.95 19.62
N VAL A 436 -21.80 18.10 20.00
CA VAL A 436 -22.03 16.93 20.89
C VAL A 436 -22.51 17.43 22.28
N ASP A 437 -21.87 18.45 22.85
CA ASP A 437 -22.20 19.01 24.13
C ASP A 437 -23.62 19.66 24.12
N ALA A 438 -23.96 20.37 23.05
CA ALA A 438 -25.28 20.94 22.87
C ALA A 438 -26.35 19.84 22.82
N LEU A 439 -26.09 18.78 22.03
CA LEU A 439 -27.01 17.65 21.92
C LEU A 439 -27.13 16.89 23.26
N THR A 440 -26.02 16.67 23.95
CA THR A 440 -25.99 16.03 25.27
C THR A 440 -26.82 16.83 26.29
N LYS A 441 -26.70 18.17 26.33
CA LYS A 441 -27.50 19.06 27.21
C LYS A 441 -28.99 19.02 26.90
N VAL A 442 -29.37 18.91 25.62
CA VAL A 442 -30.77 18.79 25.20
C VAL A 442 -31.35 17.46 25.68
N VAL A 443 -30.60 16.36 25.45
CA VAL A 443 -31.04 15.03 25.88
C VAL A 443 -31.08 14.92 27.40
N ASP A 444 -30.09 15.45 28.11
CA ASP A 444 -30.05 15.49 29.58
C ASP A 444 -31.28 16.20 30.18
N LYS A 445 -31.60 17.39 29.64
CA LYS A 445 -32.84 18.12 30.05
C LYS A 445 -34.11 17.32 29.75
N GLY A 446 -34.16 16.62 28.61
CA GLY A 446 -35.31 15.79 28.24
C GLY A 446 -35.48 14.60 29.18
N LEU A 447 -34.39 13.87 29.46
CA LEU A 447 -34.39 12.74 30.38
C LEU A 447 -34.76 13.13 31.80
N THR A 448 -34.26 14.29 32.26
CA THR A 448 -34.56 14.85 33.57
C THR A 448 -36.05 15.29 33.65
N ALA A 449 -36.60 15.93 32.60
CA ALA A 449 -38.01 16.34 32.53
C ALA A 449 -38.97 15.14 32.56
N TRP A 450 -38.55 14.01 31.98
CA TRP A 450 -39.34 12.77 31.98
C TRP A 450 -39.18 11.93 33.26
N ASN A 451 -38.35 12.36 34.22
CA ASN A 451 -38.10 11.71 35.50
C ASN A 451 -37.67 10.24 35.33
N ILE A 452 -36.80 10.00 34.35
CA ILE A 452 -36.31 8.64 34.01
C ILE A 452 -35.42 8.11 35.14
N ASN A 453 -35.42 6.78 35.30
CA ASN A 453 -34.60 6.10 36.27
C ASN A 453 -33.12 6.56 36.19
N PRO A 454 -32.50 6.96 37.33
CA PRO A 454 -31.13 7.47 37.40
C PRO A 454 -30.08 6.55 36.73
N VAL A 455 -30.28 5.23 36.75
CA VAL A 455 -29.39 4.25 36.05
C VAL A 455 -29.46 4.45 34.54
N LEU A 456 -30.68 4.57 34.01
CA LEU A 456 -30.87 4.74 32.57
C LEU A 456 -30.40 6.12 32.11
N HIS A 457 -30.59 7.15 32.95
CA HIS A 457 -30.06 8.50 32.70
C HIS A 457 -28.54 8.48 32.59
N SER A 458 -27.81 7.90 33.56
CA SER A 458 -26.34 7.75 33.55
C SER A 458 -25.86 6.88 32.38
N LEU A 459 -26.57 5.79 32.07
CA LEU A 459 -26.22 4.99 30.90
C LEU A 459 -26.25 5.79 29.60
N VAL A 460 -27.27 6.61 29.40
CA VAL A 460 -27.43 7.40 28.18
C VAL A 460 -26.40 8.53 28.15
N ILE A 461 -26.24 9.30 29.21
CA ILE A 461 -25.35 10.47 29.23
C ILE A 461 -23.89 10.04 29.34
N ASP A 462 -23.53 9.26 30.37
CA ASP A 462 -22.13 8.93 30.68
C ASP A 462 -21.64 7.72 29.87
N GLY A 463 -22.50 6.75 29.58
CA GLY A 463 -22.14 5.57 28.81
C GLY A 463 -22.17 5.81 27.30
N VAL A 464 -23.30 6.32 26.76
CA VAL A 464 -23.51 6.45 25.32
C VAL A 464 -22.96 7.77 24.78
N PHE A 465 -23.47 8.91 25.30
CA PHE A 465 -23.08 10.22 24.76
C PHE A 465 -21.61 10.56 24.99
N GLN A 466 -21.05 10.24 26.13
CA GLN A 466 -19.61 10.44 26.38
C GLN A 466 -18.75 9.54 25.48
N GLY A 467 -19.11 8.24 25.33
CA GLY A 467 -18.38 7.31 24.49
C GLY A 467 -18.48 7.62 23.00
N VAL A 468 -19.69 7.83 22.48
CA VAL A 468 -19.94 8.15 21.06
C VAL A 468 -19.45 9.57 20.73
N GLY A 469 -19.69 10.51 21.64
CA GLY A 469 -19.26 11.90 21.51
C GLY A 469 -17.76 12.03 21.29
N SER A 470 -16.95 11.30 22.06
CA SER A 470 -15.50 11.33 21.89
C SER A 470 -15.07 10.86 20.49
N ILE A 471 -15.71 9.83 19.91
CA ILE A 471 -15.39 9.34 18.56
C ILE A 471 -15.72 10.39 17.50
N ILE A 472 -16.91 11.00 17.63
CA ILE A 472 -17.40 12.02 16.68
C ILE A 472 -16.51 13.27 16.74
N SER A 473 -16.09 13.67 17.93
CA SER A 473 -15.21 14.83 18.14
C SER A 473 -13.82 14.63 17.51
N PHE A 474 -13.28 13.42 17.47
CA PHE A 474 -12.01 13.13 16.82
C PHE A 474 -12.08 12.92 15.29
N LEU A 475 -13.28 12.71 14.73
CA LEU A 475 -13.47 12.45 13.31
C LEU A 475 -12.85 13.53 12.40
N PRO A 476 -13.02 14.85 12.65
CA PRO A 476 -12.42 15.88 11.81
C PRO A 476 -10.90 15.80 11.71
N ILE A 477 -10.22 15.55 12.83
CA ILE A 477 -8.76 15.39 12.85
C ILE A 477 -8.33 14.24 11.94
N ILE A 478 -9.03 13.11 12.02
CA ILE A 478 -8.72 11.92 11.23
C ILE A 478 -8.98 12.16 9.74
N VAL A 479 -10.07 12.82 9.40
CA VAL A 479 -10.42 13.18 8.01
C VAL A 479 -9.38 14.11 7.42
N ILE A 480 -8.94 15.13 8.15
CA ILE A 480 -7.93 16.08 7.70
C ILE A 480 -6.55 15.42 7.57
N LEU A 481 -6.21 14.53 8.50
CA LEU A 481 -4.98 13.73 8.39
C LEU A 481 -5.00 12.87 7.12
N PHE A 482 -6.08 12.16 6.86
CA PHE A 482 -6.23 11.37 5.64
C PHE A 482 -6.19 12.23 4.37
N PHE A 483 -6.74 13.45 4.43
CA PHE A 483 -6.67 14.39 3.31
C PHE A 483 -5.20 14.71 2.94
N PHE A 484 -4.41 15.14 3.91
CA PHE A 484 -2.99 15.47 3.64
C PHE A 484 -2.19 14.23 3.23
N LEU A 485 -2.44 13.07 3.85
CA LEU A 485 -1.74 11.83 3.50
C LEU A 485 -2.10 11.38 2.08
N SER A 486 -3.38 11.43 1.69
CA SER A 486 -3.79 11.12 0.31
C SER A 486 -3.18 12.09 -0.68
N LEU A 487 -3.10 13.39 -0.33
CA LEU A 487 -2.44 14.38 -1.16
C LEU A 487 -0.96 14.05 -1.39
N LEU A 488 -0.23 13.67 -0.35
CA LEU A 488 1.18 13.28 -0.44
C LEU A 488 1.36 11.97 -1.22
N GLU A 489 0.42 11.03 -1.09
CA GLU A 489 0.41 9.76 -1.81
C GLU A 489 0.14 9.97 -3.30
N ASP A 490 -0.95 10.66 -3.62
CA ASP A 490 -1.40 10.90 -4.99
C ASP A 490 -0.43 11.78 -5.78
N THR A 491 0.26 12.73 -5.12
CA THR A 491 1.30 13.54 -5.76
C THR A 491 2.58 12.75 -6.07
N GLY A 492 2.75 11.53 -5.55
CA GLY A 492 3.96 10.72 -5.71
C GLY A 492 5.09 11.07 -4.71
N TYR A 493 4.85 11.97 -3.74
CA TYR A 493 5.86 12.35 -2.75
C TYR A 493 6.20 11.18 -1.80
N MET A 494 5.22 10.33 -1.46
CA MET A 494 5.47 9.18 -0.57
C MET A 494 6.45 8.16 -1.14
N ALA A 495 6.53 8.02 -2.47
CA ALA A 495 7.55 7.20 -3.12
C ALA A 495 8.96 7.76 -2.86
N ARG A 496 9.12 9.08 -2.91
CA ARG A 496 10.40 9.76 -2.61
C ARG A 496 10.79 9.60 -1.13
N VAL A 497 9.84 9.69 -0.23
CA VAL A 497 10.08 9.45 1.20
C VAL A 497 10.58 8.02 1.44
N ALA A 498 9.98 7.04 0.78
CA ALA A 498 10.43 5.65 0.84
C ALA A 498 11.87 5.49 0.28
N PHE A 499 12.17 6.15 -0.86
CA PHE A 499 13.49 6.17 -1.47
C PHE A 499 14.56 6.77 -0.54
N VAL A 500 14.28 7.93 0.06
CA VAL A 500 15.22 8.63 0.98
C VAL A 500 15.49 7.82 2.24
N SER A 501 14.49 7.09 2.76
CA SER A 501 14.56 6.40 4.06
C SER A 501 14.96 4.92 3.98
N ASP A 502 15.05 4.30 2.79
CA ASP A 502 15.28 2.85 2.65
C ASP A 502 16.57 2.39 3.37
N LYS A 503 17.67 3.10 3.21
CA LYS A 503 18.94 2.72 3.84
C LYS A 503 18.89 2.69 5.37
N LEU A 504 18.15 3.63 5.99
CA LEU A 504 17.95 3.67 7.43
C LEU A 504 17.09 2.51 7.93
N LEU A 505 15.97 2.28 7.27
CA LEU A 505 15.01 1.26 7.67
C LEU A 505 15.55 -0.16 7.45
N ARG A 506 16.33 -0.37 6.41
CA ARG A 506 17.00 -1.65 6.14
C ARG A 506 17.95 -2.08 7.27
N LYS A 507 18.65 -1.14 7.92
CA LYS A 507 19.49 -1.45 9.08
C LYS A 507 18.70 -2.11 10.20
N ILE A 508 17.48 -1.68 10.44
CA ILE A 508 16.59 -2.26 11.44
C ILE A 508 15.73 -3.43 10.89
N GLY A 509 15.90 -3.79 9.62
CA GLY A 509 15.25 -4.96 9.00
C GLY A 509 13.91 -4.68 8.33
N LEU A 510 13.62 -3.43 8.00
CA LEU A 510 12.41 -2.99 7.29
C LEU A 510 12.76 -2.44 5.91
N SER A 511 11.82 -2.47 4.98
CA SER A 511 11.93 -1.77 3.69
C SER A 511 11.61 -0.28 3.82
N GLY A 512 12.10 0.54 2.89
CA GLY A 512 11.83 1.98 2.86
C GLY A 512 10.34 2.34 2.87
N ARG A 513 9.49 1.49 2.28
CA ARG A 513 8.03 1.69 2.27
C ARG A 513 7.41 1.67 3.68
N SER A 514 8.04 1.02 4.66
CA SER A 514 7.56 0.96 6.05
C SER A 514 7.57 2.32 6.76
N ILE A 515 8.31 3.31 6.25
CA ILE A 515 8.34 4.66 6.83
C ILE A 515 6.95 5.30 6.84
N VAL A 516 6.16 5.07 5.80
CA VAL A 516 4.84 5.70 5.63
C VAL A 516 3.87 5.31 6.77
N PRO A 517 3.60 4.02 7.02
CA PRO A 517 2.80 3.62 8.19
C PRO A 517 3.40 4.11 9.52
N MET A 518 4.71 4.05 9.69
CA MET A 518 5.36 4.47 10.94
C MET A 518 5.16 5.97 11.20
N LEU A 519 5.26 6.82 10.19
CA LEU A 519 5.00 8.26 10.31
C LEU A 519 3.55 8.55 10.66
N ILE A 520 2.60 7.87 10.01
CA ILE A 520 1.18 7.98 10.33
C ILE A 520 0.94 7.62 11.81
N GLY A 521 1.74 6.70 12.37
CA GLY A 521 1.70 6.29 13.76
C GLY A 521 1.93 7.41 14.77
N PHE A 522 2.67 8.47 14.41
CA PHE A 522 2.79 9.67 15.24
C PHE A 522 1.49 10.49 15.33
N GLY A 523 0.64 10.38 14.32
CA GLY A 523 -0.70 10.95 14.37
C GLY A 523 -1.68 10.02 15.10
N CYS A 524 -1.91 8.84 14.54
CA CYS A 524 -2.83 7.84 15.09
C CYS A 524 -2.41 6.42 14.68
N SER A 525 -2.43 5.49 15.65
CA SER A 525 -2.06 4.10 15.39
C SER A 525 -3.06 3.34 14.50
N VAL A 526 -4.34 3.72 14.51
CA VAL A 526 -5.39 3.05 13.71
C VAL A 526 -5.12 3.19 12.20
N PRO A 527 -5.03 4.42 11.64
CA PRO A 527 -4.71 4.59 10.23
C PRO A 527 -3.31 4.07 9.87
N SER A 528 -2.36 4.10 10.80
CA SER A 528 -1.03 3.52 10.61
C SER A 528 -1.08 2.02 10.34
N VAL A 529 -1.82 1.29 11.17
CA VAL A 529 -2.03 -0.15 11.00
C VAL A 529 -2.74 -0.44 9.66
N MET A 530 -3.74 0.35 9.31
CA MET A 530 -4.43 0.22 8.02
C MET A 530 -3.52 0.49 6.82
N ALA A 531 -2.67 1.52 6.90
CA ALA A 531 -1.72 1.85 5.85
C ALA A 531 -0.66 0.77 5.62
N SER A 532 -0.41 -0.10 6.60
CA SER A 532 0.54 -1.21 6.44
C SER A 532 0.13 -2.24 5.38
N ARG A 533 -1.11 -2.20 4.88
CA ARG A 533 -1.59 -3.04 3.76
C ARG A 533 -0.84 -2.79 2.46
N THR A 534 -0.31 -1.59 2.27
CA THR A 534 0.49 -1.24 1.08
C THR A 534 1.88 -1.88 1.07
N LEU A 535 2.26 -2.58 2.14
CA LEU A 535 3.55 -3.25 2.22
C LEU A 535 3.50 -4.62 1.52
N PRO A 536 4.39 -4.88 0.57
CA PRO A 536 4.35 -6.08 -0.27
C PRO A 536 4.71 -7.37 0.48
N SER A 537 5.36 -7.26 1.63
CA SER A 537 5.81 -8.38 2.44
C SER A 537 4.98 -8.54 3.70
N GLU A 538 4.47 -9.75 3.92
CA GLU A 538 3.78 -10.11 5.16
C GLU A 538 4.69 -9.94 6.39
N ARG A 539 5.99 -10.25 6.23
CA ARG A 539 7.02 -10.06 7.25
C ARG A 539 7.17 -8.58 7.63
N ASP A 540 7.37 -7.70 6.64
CA ASP A 540 7.53 -6.26 6.85
C ASP A 540 6.25 -5.66 7.42
N ARG A 541 5.08 -6.11 6.96
CA ARG A 541 3.77 -5.71 7.49
C ARG A 541 3.62 -6.08 8.97
N LYS A 542 3.88 -7.33 9.35
CA LYS A 542 3.82 -7.78 10.75
C LYS A 542 4.76 -6.99 11.65
N MET A 543 5.99 -6.79 11.19
CA MET A 543 7.00 -6.05 11.93
C MET A 543 6.63 -4.56 12.06
N THR A 544 6.16 -3.91 11.01
CA THR A 544 5.72 -2.51 11.02
C THR A 544 4.54 -2.32 11.97
N ILE A 545 3.52 -3.20 11.92
CA ILE A 545 2.36 -3.15 12.84
C ILE A 545 2.80 -3.32 14.30
N MET A 546 3.74 -4.21 14.57
CA MET A 546 4.27 -4.41 15.92
C MET A 546 5.03 -3.19 16.45
N LEU A 547 5.70 -2.43 15.57
CA LEU A 547 6.48 -1.24 15.94
C LEU A 547 5.63 0.04 16.01
N THR A 548 4.51 0.12 15.30
CA THR A 548 3.63 1.30 15.27
C THR A 548 3.26 1.84 16.66
N PRO A 549 2.89 1.03 17.67
CA PRO A 549 2.50 1.55 18.98
C PRO A 549 3.62 2.19 19.80
N PHE A 550 4.89 2.00 19.44
CA PHE A 550 6.02 2.71 20.05
C PHE A 550 6.07 4.18 19.65
N MET A 551 5.43 4.53 18.51
CA MET A 551 5.30 5.92 18.09
C MET A 551 4.30 6.66 19.00
N SER A 552 4.67 7.87 19.42
CA SER A 552 3.80 8.69 20.28
C SER A 552 2.67 9.29 19.46
N CYS A 553 1.47 8.69 19.52
CA CYS A 553 0.30 9.28 18.88
C CYS A 553 -0.21 10.52 19.66
N THR A 554 -1.03 11.34 19.00
CA THR A 554 -1.57 12.58 19.57
C THR A 554 -2.38 12.38 20.84
N ALA A 555 -3.08 11.27 20.99
CA ALA A 555 -3.83 10.93 22.20
C ALA A 555 -2.96 10.72 23.45
N LYS A 556 -1.64 10.52 23.28
CA LYS A 556 -0.69 10.44 24.40
C LYS A 556 -0.22 11.84 24.88
N LEU A 557 -0.32 12.87 24.01
CA LEU A 557 0.14 14.23 24.32
C LEU A 557 -0.50 14.85 25.57
N PRO A 558 -1.82 14.76 25.79
CA PRO A 558 -2.45 15.27 27.01
C PRO A 558 -1.86 14.67 28.28
N ILE A 559 -1.50 13.35 28.23
CA ILE A 559 -0.88 12.67 29.37
C ILE A 559 0.49 13.30 29.65
N TYR A 560 1.31 13.47 28.61
CA TYR A 560 2.65 14.06 28.75
C TYR A 560 2.57 15.48 29.27
N ALA A 561 1.68 16.30 28.70
CA ALA A 561 1.50 17.68 29.12
C ALA A 561 1.05 17.79 30.58
N PHE A 562 0.08 16.98 30.99
CA PHE A 562 -0.45 16.95 32.35
C PHE A 562 0.64 16.64 33.39
N PHE A 563 1.35 15.54 33.20
CA PHE A 563 2.42 15.14 34.14
C PHE A 563 3.65 16.02 34.06
N ALA A 564 4.05 16.49 32.86
CA ALA A 564 5.18 17.39 32.72
C ALA A 564 4.92 18.75 33.39
N ALA A 565 3.71 19.30 33.26
CA ALA A 565 3.31 20.53 33.92
C ALA A 565 3.26 20.37 35.46
N ALA A 566 2.73 19.24 35.95
CA ALA A 566 2.58 18.96 37.37
C ALA A 566 3.92 18.69 38.05
N PHE A 567 4.78 17.83 37.51
CA PHE A 567 5.98 17.35 38.19
C PHE A 567 7.30 17.97 37.70
N PHE A 568 7.31 18.52 36.46
CA PHE A 568 8.52 19.07 35.82
C PHE A 568 8.27 20.45 35.19
N PRO A 569 7.72 21.43 35.91
CA PRO A 569 7.26 22.71 35.32
C PRO A 569 8.37 23.49 34.60
N LYS A 570 9.61 23.43 35.14
CA LYS A 570 10.77 24.11 34.50
C LYS A 570 11.34 23.37 33.27
N GLN A 571 11.05 22.09 33.08
CA GLN A 571 11.65 21.23 32.08
C GLN A 571 10.57 20.49 31.26
N ALA A 572 9.33 20.92 31.30
CA ALA A 572 8.18 20.26 30.69
C ALA A 572 8.42 19.95 29.18
N GLY A 573 8.91 20.94 28.43
CA GLY A 573 9.23 20.75 27.01
C GLY A 573 10.32 19.71 26.76
N LEU A 574 11.34 19.69 27.61
CA LEU A 574 12.46 18.74 27.51
C LEU A 574 12.00 17.30 27.81
N VAL A 575 11.16 17.13 28.82
CA VAL A 575 10.54 15.84 29.16
C VAL A 575 9.69 15.34 28.03
N MET A 576 8.86 16.18 27.42
CA MET A 576 8.02 15.80 26.27
C MET A 576 8.86 15.35 25.08
N VAL A 577 9.87 16.12 24.68
CA VAL A 577 10.79 15.75 23.59
C VAL A 577 11.55 14.47 23.93
N GLY A 578 12.00 14.33 25.16
CA GLY A 578 12.68 13.13 25.65
C GLY A 578 11.82 11.87 25.53
N LEU A 579 10.52 11.96 25.84
CA LEU A 579 9.59 10.84 25.68
C LEU A 579 9.41 10.44 24.20
N TYR A 580 9.32 11.42 23.29
CA TYR A 580 9.27 11.13 21.86
C TYR A 580 10.51 10.40 21.36
N ILE A 581 11.69 10.90 21.73
CA ILE A 581 12.98 10.28 21.37
C ILE A 581 13.07 8.88 22.00
N PHE A 582 12.68 8.72 23.26
CA PHE A 582 12.69 7.44 23.96
C PHE A 582 11.79 6.42 23.26
N GLY A 583 10.59 6.81 22.82
CA GLY A 583 9.69 5.93 22.04
C GLY A 583 10.34 5.45 20.74
N ILE A 584 10.97 6.36 19.98
CA ILE A 584 11.68 6.01 18.73
C ILE A 584 12.84 5.05 19.01
N VAL A 585 13.66 5.34 20.03
CA VAL A 585 14.80 4.48 20.40
C VAL A 585 14.32 3.09 20.82
N MET A 586 13.27 2.99 21.61
CA MET A 586 12.68 1.71 22.00
C MET A 586 12.10 0.95 20.82
N GLY A 587 11.49 1.66 19.85
CA GLY A 587 11.06 1.09 18.59
C GLY A 587 12.23 0.49 17.79
N ILE A 588 13.35 1.22 17.68
CA ILE A 588 14.57 0.74 17.01
C ILE A 588 15.16 -0.49 17.71
N ILE A 589 15.30 -0.46 19.04
CA ILE A 589 15.79 -1.60 19.82
C ILE A 589 14.91 -2.83 19.62
N THR A 590 13.59 -2.64 19.71
CA THR A 590 12.62 -3.70 19.48
C THR A 590 12.71 -4.26 18.06
N ALA A 591 12.91 -3.39 17.06
CA ALA A 591 13.09 -3.80 15.67
C ALA A 591 14.35 -4.67 15.50
N LEU A 592 15.48 -4.26 16.06
CA LEU A 592 16.74 -5.01 16.00
C LEU A 592 16.64 -6.39 16.69
N ILE A 593 16.00 -6.44 17.86
CA ILE A 593 15.75 -7.71 18.57
C ILE A 593 14.83 -8.60 17.74
N SER A 594 13.74 -8.05 17.23
CA SER A 594 12.76 -8.78 16.43
C SER A 594 13.32 -9.31 15.11
N LYS A 595 14.18 -8.53 14.45
CA LYS A 595 14.93 -8.94 13.25
C LYS A 595 15.76 -10.19 13.53
N ARG A 596 16.39 -10.27 14.69
CA ARG A 596 17.28 -11.40 15.05
C ARG A 596 16.51 -12.66 15.45
N PHE A 597 15.39 -12.52 16.18
CA PHE A 597 14.72 -13.63 16.82
C PHE A 597 13.38 -14.04 16.17
N LEU A 598 12.54 -13.07 15.77
CA LEU A 598 11.20 -13.33 15.27
C LEU A 598 11.09 -13.31 13.73
N PHE A 599 11.75 -12.34 13.10
CA PHE A 599 11.61 -12.05 11.67
C PHE A 599 12.93 -12.29 10.94
N LYS A 600 13.33 -13.57 10.85
CA LYS A 600 14.52 -13.97 10.10
C LYS A 600 14.35 -13.71 8.60
N GLY A 601 15.45 -13.40 7.92
CA GLY A 601 15.48 -13.08 6.50
C GLY A 601 15.75 -11.60 6.22
N GLU A 602 16.03 -11.27 4.98
CA GLU A 602 16.27 -9.90 4.53
C GLU A 602 14.96 -9.17 4.25
N ALA A 603 15.00 -7.84 4.33
CA ALA A 603 13.90 -6.99 3.88
C ALA A 603 13.69 -7.19 2.37
N VAL A 604 12.42 -7.17 1.94
CA VAL A 604 12.11 -7.29 0.50
C VAL A 604 12.93 -6.29 -0.30
N PRO A 605 13.48 -6.70 -1.45
CA PRO A 605 14.21 -5.82 -2.34
C PRO A 605 13.40 -4.56 -2.67
N PHE A 606 14.08 -3.44 -2.68
CA PHE A 606 13.47 -2.16 -2.98
C PHE A 606 13.66 -1.86 -4.47
N VAL A 607 12.76 -2.38 -5.27
CA VAL A 607 12.66 -2.06 -6.69
C VAL A 607 11.36 -1.28 -6.86
N MET A 608 11.45 -0.02 -7.20
CA MET A 608 10.29 0.87 -7.27
C MET A 608 10.49 1.91 -8.36
N GLU A 609 9.42 2.19 -9.08
CA GLU A 609 9.35 3.34 -9.98
C GLU A 609 9.07 4.62 -9.20
N LEU A 610 9.70 5.72 -9.59
CA LEU A 610 9.38 7.05 -9.09
C LEU A 610 8.40 7.74 -10.06
N PRO A 611 7.09 7.78 -9.73
CA PRO A 611 6.12 8.38 -10.64
C PRO A 611 6.34 9.89 -10.77
N ASN A 612 6.00 10.48 -11.91
CA ASN A 612 5.99 11.92 -12.07
C ASN A 612 5.05 12.60 -11.07
N TYR A 613 5.41 13.80 -10.60
CA TYR A 613 4.52 14.58 -9.74
C TYR A 613 3.27 15.01 -10.50
N ARG A 614 2.12 14.58 -10.01
CA ARG A 614 0.81 14.92 -10.57
C ARG A 614 -0.08 15.51 -9.49
N MET A 615 -0.89 16.51 -9.86
CA MET A 615 -1.91 17.02 -8.96
C MET A 615 -3.14 16.10 -9.03
N PRO A 616 -3.60 15.58 -7.88
CA PRO A 616 -4.79 14.72 -7.86
C PRO A 616 -6.05 15.52 -8.22
N SER A 617 -7.03 14.84 -8.81
CA SER A 617 -8.31 15.47 -9.08
C SER A 617 -9.09 15.67 -7.78
N ALA A 618 -9.65 16.87 -7.57
CA ALA A 618 -10.41 17.19 -6.36
C ALA A 618 -11.58 16.20 -6.12
N LYS A 619 -12.25 15.77 -7.18
CA LYS A 619 -13.37 14.81 -7.10
C LYS A 619 -12.91 13.45 -6.59
N THR A 620 -11.83 12.91 -7.13
CA THR A 620 -11.28 11.60 -6.72
C THR A 620 -10.78 11.64 -5.28
N THR A 621 -10.06 12.73 -4.92
CA THR A 621 -9.56 12.92 -3.54
C THR A 621 -10.72 12.97 -2.55
N PHE A 622 -11.82 13.68 -2.88
CA PHE A 622 -12.97 13.77 -1.97
C PHE A 622 -13.71 12.44 -1.81
N GLN A 623 -13.86 11.67 -2.90
CA GLN A 623 -14.45 10.34 -2.84
C GLN A 623 -13.61 9.38 -1.98
N LEU A 624 -12.30 9.36 -2.20
CA LEU A 624 -11.38 8.53 -1.42
C LEU A 624 -11.37 8.90 0.06
N LEU A 625 -11.43 10.20 0.34
CA LEU A 625 -11.51 10.73 1.71
C LEU A 625 -12.80 10.27 2.40
N TRP A 626 -13.93 10.34 1.70
CA TRP A 626 -15.22 9.88 2.23
C TRP A 626 -15.24 8.37 2.49
N GLU A 627 -14.67 7.57 1.58
CA GLU A 627 -14.52 6.12 1.75
C GLU A 627 -13.67 5.79 2.99
N LYS A 628 -12.51 6.42 3.13
CA LYS A 628 -11.61 6.22 4.29
C LYS A 628 -12.28 6.67 5.60
N ALA A 629 -13.01 7.79 5.59
CA ALA A 629 -13.74 8.28 6.76
C ALA A 629 -14.90 7.35 7.16
N LYS A 630 -15.68 6.89 6.18
CA LYS A 630 -16.77 5.93 6.39
C LYS A 630 -16.26 4.60 6.94
N ASP A 631 -15.20 4.07 6.36
CA ASP A 631 -14.57 2.82 6.78
C ASP A 631 -14.02 2.93 8.23
N PHE A 632 -13.37 4.05 8.57
CA PHE A 632 -12.95 4.32 9.93
C PHE A 632 -14.13 4.38 10.91
N LEU A 633 -15.20 5.12 10.55
CA LEU A 633 -16.37 5.25 11.40
C LEU A 633 -17.05 3.90 11.65
N GLN A 634 -17.26 3.11 10.60
CA GLN A 634 -17.88 1.79 10.71
C GLN A 634 -17.05 0.82 11.56
N ARG A 635 -15.72 0.91 11.51
CA ARG A 635 -14.81 0.02 12.25
C ARG A 635 -14.65 0.43 13.72
N ALA A 636 -14.49 1.73 13.96
CA ALA A 636 -14.23 2.24 15.31
C ALA A 636 -15.49 2.33 16.15
N PHE A 637 -16.62 2.76 15.55
CA PHE A 637 -17.86 3.05 16.26
C PHE A 637 -18.38 1.85 17.07
N GLY A 638 -18.59 0.69 16.44
CA GLY A 638 -19.18 -0.46 17.10
C GLY A 638 -18.35 -0.98 18.30
N ILE A 639 -17.03 -1.01 18.12
CA ILE A 639 -16.11 -1.55 19.13
C ILE A 639 -15.97 -0.59 20.30
N ILE A 640 -15.78 0.70 20.03
CA ILE A 640 -15.63 1.73 21.08
C ILE A 640 -16.96 1.91 21.81
N PHE A 641 -18.09 1.89 21.09
CA PHE A 641 -19.42 1.97 21.69
C PHE A 641 -19.68 0.86 22.70
N ILE A 642 -19.47 -0.40 22.33
CA ILE A 642 -19.63 -1.52 23.25
C ILE A 642 -18.67 -1.40 24.44
N ALA A 643 -17.44 -1.03 24.16
CA ALA A 643 -16.42 -0.90 25.19
C ALA A 643 -16.70 0.27 26.15
N SER A 644 -17.28 1.40 25.67
CA SER A 644 -17.71 2.52 26.54
C SER A 644 -18.82 2.07 27.51
N ILE A 645 -19.80 1.31 27.02
CA ILE A 645 -20.87 0.77 27.85
C ILE A 645 -20.30 -0.19 28.91
N VAL A 646 -19.35 -1.04 28.54
CA VAL A 646 -18.71 -1.97 29.51
C VAL A 646 -17.95 -1.20 30.58
N ILE A 647 -17.17 -0.18 30.21
CA ILE A 647 -16.41 0.62 31.19
C ILE A 647 -17.37 1.42 32.06
N TRP A 648 -18.41 2.07 31.49
CA TRP A 648 -19.43 2.73 32.26
C TRP A 648 -20.07 1.80 33.29
N PHE A 649 -20.44 0.57 32.87
CA PHE A 649 -20.97 -0.45 33.78
C PHE A 649 -20.00 -0.77 34.92
N LEU A 650 -18.74 -1.01 34.62
CA LEU A 650 -17.70 -1.32 35.62
C LEU A 650 -17.40 -0.14 36.57
N GLN A 651 -17.60 1.10 36.13
CA GLN A 651 -17.41 2.30 36.93
C GLN A 651 -18.62 2.63 37.81
N SER A 652 -19.86 2.36 37.31
CA SER A 652 -21.09 2.78 37.94
C SER A 652 -21.67 1.76 38.90
N PHE A 653 -21.23 0.49 38.87
CA PHE A 653 -21.78 -0.60 39.70
C PHE A 653 -20.74 -1.22 40.61
N ASN A 654 -21.25 -1.68 41.82
CA ASN A 654 -20.50 -2.56 42.71
C ASN A 654 -20.79 -4.02 42.39
N LEU A 655 -20.16 -4.98 43.13
CA LEU A 655 -20.38 -6.42 42.95
C LEU A 655 -21.83 -6.88 43.27
N ARG A 656 -22.61 -6.03 43.96
CA ARG A 656 -24.03 -6.31 44.27
C ARG A 656 -24.96 -5.74 43.24
N LEU A 657 -24.43 -5.12 42.18
CA LEU A 657 -25.16 -4.43 41.13
C LEU A 657 -25.93 -3.18 41.62
N ASP A 658 -25.48 -2.57 42.72
CA ASP A 658 -26.00 -1.30 43.19
C ASP A 658 -25.21 -0.14 42.56
N LEU A 659 -25.87 0.97 42.26
CA LEU A 659 -25.23 2.21 41.80
C LEU A 659 -24.28 2.75 42.87
N VAL A 660 -23.03 2.98 42.48
CA VAL A 660 -21.97 3.44 43.37
C VAL A 660 -22.00 4.95 43.50
N THR A 661 -22.04 5.44 44.70
CA THR A 661 -21.89 6.87 45.02
C THR A 661 -20.44 7.29 45.17
N ASN A 662 -19.56 6.36 45.57
CA ASN A 662 -18.12 6.55 45.68
C ASN A 662 -17.37 5.68 44.68
N SER A 663 -16.56 6.28 43.83
CA SER A 663 -15.76 5.56 42.79
C SER A 663 -14.89 4.40 43.34
N GLN A 664 -14.60 4.44 44.65
CA GLN A 664 -13.80 3.39 45.32
C GLN A 664 -14.51 2.04 45.43
N ASP A 665 -15.85 2.07 45.49
CA ASP A 665 -16.67 0.85 45.64
C ASP A 665 -17.04 0.20 44.28
N SER A 666 -16.62 0.79 43.17
CA SER A 666 -16.89 0.28 41.82
C SER A 666 -16.16 -1.00 41.51
N ILE A 667 -16.74 -1.83 40.65
CA ILE A 667 -16.10 -3.05 40.13
C ILE A 667 -14.74 -2.71 39.51
N LEU A 668 -14.65 -1.60 38.78
CA LEU A 668 -13.42 -1.15 38.14
C LEU A 668 -12.32 -0.82 39.16
N ALA A 669 -12.67 -0.14 40.26
CA ALA A 669 -11.73 0.19 41.35
C ALA A 669 -11.22 -1.09 42.05
N MET A 670 -12.09 -2.08 42.21
CA MET A 670 -11.73 -3.36 42.81
C MET A 670 -10.76 -4.16 41.91
N VAL A 671 -11.02 -4.24 40.60
CA VAL A 671 -10.12 -4.84 39.62
C VAL A 671 -8.79 -4.12 39.60
N ALA A 672 -8.82 -2.77 39.61
CA ALA A 672 -7.63 -1.94 39.65
C ALA A 672 -6.82 -2.14 40.94
N GLY A 673 -7.52 -2.30 42.10
CA GLY A 673 -6.88 -2.62 43.38
C GLY A 673 -6.14 -3.97 43.37
N PHE A 674 -6.69 -4.97 42.68
CA PHE A 674 -6.02 -6.26 42.48
C PHE A 674 -4.78 -6.16 41.58
N ILE A 675 -4.78 -5.26 40.60
CA ILE A 675 -3.68 -5.05 39.66
C ILE A 675 -2.62 -4.09 40.22
N ALA A 676 -2.98 -3.17 41.11
CA ALA A 676 -2.11 -2.13 41.65
C ALA A 676 -0.79 -2.66 42.29
N PRO A 677 -0.76 -3.80 42.97
CA PRO A 677 0.51 -4.36 43.50
C PRO A 677 1.56 -4.65 42.42
N ILE A 678 1.15 -4.94 41.17
CA ILE A 678 2.07 -5.18 40.03
C ILE A 678 2.85 -3.92 39.70
N PHE A 679 2.27 -2.74 39.93
CA PHE A 679 2.88 -1.43 39.67
C PHE A 679 3.64 -0.84 40.87
N LYS A 680 3.58 -1.46 42.05
CA LYS A 680 4.29 -0.99 43.23
C LYS A 680 5.81 -0.91 43.02
N PRO A 681 6.49 -1.89 42.38
CA PRO A 681 7.90 -1.79 42.07
C PRO A 681 8.25 -0.64 41.07
N LEU A 682 7.29 -0.11 40.38
CA LEU A 682 7.44 0.97 39.40
C LEU A 682 7.25 2.36 40.03
N GLY A 683 6.91 2.43 41.34
CA GLY A 683 6.71 3.68 42.07
C GLY A 683 5.30 4.30 41.93
N PHE A 684 4.31 3.59 41.32
CA PHE A 684 2.93 4.06 41.16
C PHE A 684 1.86 3.02 41.44
N GLY A 685 2.05 2.23 42.52
CA GLY A 685 1.13 1.14 42.90
C GLY A 685 -0.16 1.57 43.62
N ASP A 686 -0.80 2.69 43.21
CA ASP A 686 -2.08 3.15 43.73
C ASP A 686 -3.25 2.67 42.84
N TRP A 687 -4.37 2.28 43.45
CA TRP A 687 -5.53 1.77 42.74
C TRP A 687 -6.15 2.83 41.79
N ARG A 688 -6.08 4.12 42.14
CA ARG A 688 -6.62 5.21 41.31
C ARG A 688 -5.80 5.37 40.01
N ILE A 689 -4.48 5.23 40.11
CA ILE A 689 -3.59 5.23 38.94
C ILE A 689 -3.88 3.99 38.08
N SER A 690 -4.03 2.82 38.71
CA SER A 690 -4.38 1.60 37.99
C SER A 690 -5.73 1.69 37.29
N THR A 691 -6.75 2.30 37.95
CA THR A 691 -8.06 2.59 37.33
C THR A 691 -7.92 3.47 36.10
N SER A 692 -7.09 4.53 36.18
CA SER A 692 -6.86 5.41 35.05
C SER A 692 -6.14 4.74 33.89
N LEU A 693 -5.20 3.81 34.16
CA LEU A 693 -4.54 3.01 33.13
C LEU A 693 -5.49 2.04 32.43
N ILE A 694 -6.45 1.45 33.16
CA ILE A 694 -7.50 0.61 32.58
C ILE A 694 -8.45 1.46 31.71
N ALA A 695 -8.88 2.62 32.18
CA ALA A 695 -9.64 3.58 31.37
C ALA A 695 -8.86 4.02 30.12
N GLY A 696 -7.57 4.27 30.26
CA GLY A 696 -6.67 4.62 29.16
C GLY A 696 -6.41 3.50 28.15
N PHE A 697 -6.77 2.26 28.45
CA PHE A 697 -6.81 1.19 27.47
C PHE A 697 -7.94 1.40 26.45
N MET A 698 -9.04 1.99 26.85
CA MET A 698 -10.13 2.37 25.94
C MET A 698 -9.71 3.51 25.01
N ALA A 699 -9.39 4.64 25.61
CA ALA A 699 -8.93 5.83 24.94
C ALA A 699 -7.83 6.48 25.79
N LYS A 700 -6.68 6.78 25.18
CA LYS A 700 -5.50 7.24 25.92
C LYS A 700 -5.75 8.54 26.71
N GLU A 701 -6.53 9.45 26.14
CA GLU A 701 -6.91 10.71 26.77
C GLU A 701 -7.72 10.52 28.06
N SER A 702 -8.44 9.39 28.20
CA SER A 702 -9.20 9.07 29.42
C SER A 702 -8.34 8.87 30.67
N VAL A 703 -7.03 8.64 30.52
CA VAL A 703 -6.11 8.59 31.64
C VAL A 703 -6.16 9.88 32.46
N VAL A 704 -6.06 11.04 31.81
CA VAL A 704 -6.02 12.34 32.48
C VAL A 704 -7.36 12.69 33.09
N SER A 705 -8.47 12.50 32.35
CA SER A 705 -9.81 12.79 32.86
C SER A 705 -10.14 11.93 34.08
N THR A 706 -9.83 10.64 34.05
CA THR A 706 -10.04 9.73 35.19
C THR A 706 -9.17 10.12 36.38
N LEU A 707 -7.91 10.48 36.19
CA LEU A 707 -7.04 10.97 37.27
C LEU A 707 -7.59 12.26 37.88
N SER A 708 -8.02 13.21 37.08
CA SER A 708 -8.58 14.48 37.56
C SER A 708 -9.84 14.28 38.41
N VAL A 709 -10.67 13.30 38.07
CA VAL A 709 -11.88 12.95 38.87
C VAL A 709 -11.48 12.25 40.18
N LEU A 710 -10.57 11.26 40.12
CA LEU A 710 -10.21 10.44 41.30
C LEU A 710 -9.33 11.16 42.32
N PHE A 711 -8.52 12.13 41.87
CA PHE A 711 -7.62 12.90 42.77
C PHE A 711 -8.12 14.28 43.16
N LYS A 712 -9.24 14.75 42.60
CA LYS A 712 -9.82 16.09 42.88
C LYS A 712 -8.83 17.24 42.74
N GLY A 713 -7.78 17.07 41.90
CA GLY A 713 -6.76 18.08 41.64
C GLY A 713 -5.33 17.52 41.60
N THR A 714 -4.41 18.30 41.05
CA THR A 714 -2.97 17.92 40.89
C THR A 714 -2.21 17.86 42.22
N GLU A 715 -2.63 18.66 43.22
CA GLU A 715 -1.99 18.68 44.55
C GLU A 715 -2.11 17.32 45.26
N SER A 716 -3.29 16.73 45.23
CA SER A 716 -3.56 15.40 45.79
C SER A 716 -2.77 14.31 45.11
N LEU A 717 -2.52 14.43 43.80
CA LEU A 717 -1.70 13.48 43.03
C LEU A 717 -0.22 13.57 43.43
N MET A 718 0.30 14.80 43.69
CA MET A 718 1.69 15.03 44.10
C MET A 718 1.99 14.49 45.49
N THR A 719 1.02 14.31 46.37
CA THR A 719 1.22 13.68 47.70
C THR A 719 1.44 12.20 47.63
N ILE A 720 0.99 11.53 46.56
CA ILE A 720 1.06 10.08 46.43
C ILE A 720 2.13 9.66 45.41
N LEU A 721 2.37 10.46 44.40
CA LEU A 721 3.32 10.15 43.32
C LEU A 721 4.56 11.04 43.45
N THR A 722 5.71 10.41 43.51
CA THR A 722 7.00 11.13 43.44
C THR A 722 7.32 11.57 42.02
N PRO A 723 8.20 12.57 41.80
CA PRO A 723 8.62 12.92 40.43
C PRO A 723 9.24 11.75 39.67
N LEU A 724 9.96 10.87 40.34
CA LEU A 724 10.52 9.64 39.75
C LEU A 724 9.41 8.64 39.39
N GLY A 725 8.42 8.45 40.27
CA GLY A 725 7.24 7.65 39.98
C GLY A 725 6.43 8.21 38.81
N ALA A 726 6.33 9.55 38.71
CA ALA A 726 5.66 10.22 37.59
C ALA A 726 6.39 9.97 36.24
N LEU A 727 7.73 10.04 36.23
CA LEU A 727 8.54 9.74 35.07
C LEU A 727 8.39 8.24 34.66
N SER A 728 8.43 7.35 35.64
CA SER A 728 8.20 5.91 35.42
C SER A 728 6.80 5.64 34.81
N LEU A 729 5.77 6.31 35.35
CA LEU A 729 4.41 6.21 34.82
C LEU A 729 4.29 6.77 33.38
N LEU A 730 4.97 7.89 33.09
CA LEU A 730 5.01 8.44 31.74
C LEU A 730 5.61 7.47 30.73
N ILE A 731 6.72 6.80 31.10
CA ILE A 731 7.36 5.78 30.26
C ILE A 731 6.44 4.56 30.08
N PHE A 732 5.76 4.14 31.15
CA PHE A 732 4.77 3.09 31.06
C PHE A 732 3.62 3.48 30.12
N CYS A 733 3.05 4.68 30.26
CA CYS A 733 1.98 5.21 29.41
C CYS A 733 2.41 5.35 27.93
N LEU A 734 3.69 5.65 27.70
CA LEU A 734 4.26 5.72 26.35
C LEU A 734 4.25 4.34 25.67
N LEU A 735 4.66 3.29 26.36
CA LEU A 735 4.99 1.98 25.78
C LEU A 735 3.90 0.94 25.93
N TYR A 736 2.97 1.07 26.91
CA TYR A 736 1.95 0.05 27.15
C TYR A 736 0.94 -0.02 26.00
N THR A 737 0.13 -1.07 26.04
CA THR A 737 -0.82 -1.45 24.99
C THR A 737 -1.48 -0.27 24.25
N PRO A 738 -1.67 -0.33 22.93
CA PRO A 738 -2.43 0.68 22.20
C PRO A 738 -3.91 0.69 22.61
N CYS A 739 -4.66 1.71 22.19
CA CYS A 739 -6.09 1.81 22.47
C CYS A 739 -6.89 0.66 21.82
N VAL A 740 -8.08 0.39 22.32
CA VAL A 740 -8.96 -0.70 21.82
C VAL A 740 -9.20 -0.60 20.32
N ALA A 741 -9.38 0.59 19.78
CA ALA A 741 -9.55 0.79 18.33
C ALA A 741 -8.31 0.33 17.52
N ALA A 742 -7.10 0.61 18.01
CA ALA A 742 -5.88 0.15 17.37
C ALA A 742 -5.73 -1.39 17.46
N ILE A 743 -6.07 -1.98 18.61
CA ILE A 743 -6.06 -3.44 18.77
C ILE A 743 -7.05 -4.12 17.84
N ALA A 744 -8.24 -3.54 17.69
CA ALA A 744 -9.24 -4.01 16.73
C ALA A 744 -8.73 -3.98 15.29
N SER A 745 -8.02 -2.91 14.92
CA SER A 745 -7.36 -2.81 13.60
C SER A 745 -6.27 -3.85 13.45
N ILE A 746 -5.42 -4.06 14.45
CA ILE A 746 -4.38 -5.09 14.45
C ILE A 746 -5.02 -6.49 14.33
N LYS A 747 -6.11 -6.76 15.07
CA LYS A 747 -6.84 -8.04 14.97
C LYS A 747 -7.37 -8.29 13.56
N ARG A 748 -7.84 -7.27 12.88
CA ARG A 748 -8.34 -7.37 11.51
C ARG A 748 -7.22 -7.62 10.50
N GLU A 749 -6.06 -6.99 10.70
CA GLU A 749 -4.92 -7.10 9.76
C GLU A 749 -4.10 -8.39 9.96
N LEU A 750 -3.92 -8.83 11.20
CA LEU A 750 -3.02 -9.94 11.55
C LEU A 750 -3.73 -11.13 12.23
N GLY A 751 -5.02 -10.99 12.53
CA GLY A 751 -5.78 -11.97 13.27
C GLY A 751 -5.67 -11.84 14.80
N GLY A 752 -6.59 -12.55 15.52
CA GLY A 752 -6.69 -12.48 16.98
C GLY A 752 -5.42 -12.90 17.73
N PRO A 753 -4.78 -14.03 17.36
CA PRO A 753 -3.58 -14.48 18.05
C PRO A 753 -2.42 -13.48 18.00
N TRP A 754 -2.21 -12.79 16.85
CA TRP A 754 -1.19 -11.78 16.71
C TRP A 754 -1.52 -10.51 17.51
N ALA A 755 -2.78 -10.08 17.51
CA ALA A 755 -3.20 -8.92 18.30
C ALA A 755 -2.93 -9.15 19.80
N MET A 756 -3.26 -10.33 20.33
CA MET A 756 -2.99 -10.68 21.72
C MET A 756 -1.48 -10.71 22.02
N LYS A 757 -0.67 -11.30 21.12
CA LYS A 757 0.79 -11.33 21.28
C LYS A 757 1.39 -9.93 21.36
N ILE A 758 0.92 -9.00 20.51
CA ILE A 758 1.39 -7.61 20.49
C ILE A 758 1.00 -6.89 21.80
N VAL A 759 -0.22 -7.06 22.28
CA VAL A 759 -0.70 -6.46 23.54
C VAL A 759 0.16 -6.92 24.71
N VAL A 760 0.34 -8.23 24.88
CA VAL A 760 1.16 -8.81 25.96
C VAL A 760 2.62 -8.33 25.84
N PHE A 761 3.18 -8.38 24.65
CA PHE A 761 4.55 -7.96 24.38
C PHE A 761 4.78 -6.49 24.78
N GLN A 762 3.86 -5.60 24.43
CA GLN A 762 3.97 -4.19 24.77
C GLN A 762 3.81 -3.91 26.27
N CYS A 763 2.86 -4.59 26.94
CA CYS A 763 2.72 -4.47 28.39
C CYS A 763 4.00 -4.92 29.13
N VAL A 764 4.61 -6.02 28.67
CA VAL A 764 5.86 -6.54 29.27
C VAL A 764 7.02 -5.55 29.05
N ILE A 765 7.20 -5.02 27.84
CA ILE A 765 8.25 -4.02 27.56
C ILE A 765 8.00 -2.76 28.38
N ALA A 766 6.78 -2.26 28.43
CA ALA A 766 6.43 -1.08 29.21
C ALA A 766 6.77 -1.26 30.69
N TRP A 767 6.45 -2.41 31.25
CA TRP A 767 6.75 -2.75 32.63
C TRP A 767 8.27 -2.80 32.89
N ILE A 768 9.02 -3.49 32.03
CA ILE A 768 10.48 -3.62 32.14
C ILE A 768 11.16 -2.25 32.04
N CYS A 769 10.78 -1.43 31.06
CA CYS A 769 11.38 -0.11 30.88
C CYS A 769 11.06 0.83 32.04
N ALA A 770 9.81 0.85 32.52
CA ALA A 770 9.42 1.63 33.67
C ALA A 770 10.14 1.18 34.95
N PHE A 771 10.32 -0.13 35.14
CA PHE A 771 11.07 -0.69 36.25
C PHE A 771 12.55 -0.30 36.21
N ILE A 772 13.19 -0.40 35.05
CA ILE A 772 14.58 0.00 34.85
C ILE A 772 14.76 1.48 35.19
N VAL A 773 13.89 2.35 34.66
CA VAL A 773 13.98 3.80 34.91
C VAL A 773 13.75 4.13 36.36
N HIS A 774 12.77 3.51 37.03
CA HIS A 774 12.50 3.71 38.44
C HIS A 774 13.69 3.23 39.30
N THR A 775 14.22 2.05 39.03
CA THR A 775 15.34 1.47 39.78
C THR A 775 16.64 2.28 39.62
N ILE A 776 16.95 2.67 38.36
CA ILE A 776 18.10 3.52 38.09
C ILE A 776 17.91 4.89 38.77
N GLY A 777 16.73 5.51 38.68
CA GLY A 777 16.43 6.77 39.33
C GLY A 777 16.60 6.74 40.83
N LEU A 778 16.25 5.63 41.50
CA LEU A 778 16.49 5.45 42.93
C LEU A 778 17.98 5.40 43.33
N LEU A 779 18.90 5.10 42.40
CA LEU A 779 20.34 5.12 42.63
C LEU A 779 20.94 6.54 42.62
N PHE A 780 20.22 7.50 42.04
CA PHE A 780 20.66 8.90 41.91
C PHE A 780 19.93 9.87 42.86
N ILE A 781 18.93 9.38 43.59
CA ILE A 781 18.24 10.11 44.65
C ILE A 781 18.68 9.56 46.00
#